data_8c34ad00ccf4b13b978988bad6f1a7b2
#
_entry.id   8c34ad00ccf4b13b978988bad6f1a7b2
#
_cell.length_a   1.000
_cell.length_b   1.000
_cell.length_c   1.000
_cell.angle_alpha   90.00
_cell.angle_beta   90.00
_cell.angle_gamma   90.00
#
_symmetry.space_group_name_H-M   'P 1'
#
loop_
_entity.id
_entity.type
_entity.pdbx_description
1 polymer ?
#
loop_
_entity_poly.entity_id
_entity_poly.type
_entity_poly.pdbx_seq_one_letter_code
_entity_poly.pdbx_strand_id
1 'polypeptide(L)'
;MKIESGRMLNDYIEPNKKQYCIPVFQRDYAWTEEQCTKLFEDIVMAYKKDRPHFCGSFVYAPLSSKKHIDSYIIIDGQQRFTTLYILIKALADSADNDRDKEALQRYLYNEDKFDRYGLDEKSKLKLKPVKTDNDQLLLLMSGKIEQMDKSRRGIIYHNYMIFMQLIKSFLEESSANSVLMINDGIEKLICADIRLDTDDNAQEIFERINSTGIKLGLADLIRNYILMTDTDQERLYEEYWLTVQNLLPDKLLDNFFIDYLNMKSDGFVKESEAYKSFKQVYVEGKYDNEKMLQEILHYAKQYYVFCYGSSDFGAEVNKALAGLRKLKQTTVYLFLFRVFDDYENGIINKNELARVLNMLLSYSIRRLVCEIGSNTLRGLYKTLYGRVFEQKENKNTYYDSLVSFFLQQTSKNTIPSDNEFVTALQEKNLYSKNALCKYLLCAIENQGKETLDTENLSIEHIMPQNKNLSMSWQKMLGENWQSVHEKYLHTLGNLTLTGYNSELGDKPFEKKKEKLEETITHIAVLYSDVKDKSEWNSVNMEKRAKRLAEIILKLFPIEQPKTKIEFTDPHYKLYTLANPDDATYKTVNYFEFLGERVNVSSFAEMVRSIAQILYDMDNSIIDDMAKKHEPLPEWTTPAFSYEEDGVRNPFKLRNCNIYISTGYSASACIFFIRGLMKKYEFDISEDFVYSAKPNNISIN
;
A
#
# COMPACT_ATOMS: atom_id res chain seq x y z
N MET A 1 9.86 27.00 -24.35
CA MET A 1 8.47 26.93 -23.89
C MET A 1 7.72 28.22 -24.25
N LYS A 2 6.54 28.10 -24.88
CA LYS A 2 5.64 29.22 -25.15
C LYS A 2 4.36 29.00 -24.33
N ILE A 3 3.81 30.07 -23.75
CA ILE A 3 2.58 30.03 -22.97
C ILE A 3 1.65 31.10 -23.55
N GLU A 4 0.53 30.65 -24.05
CA GLU A 4 -0.49 31.51 -24.70
C GLU A 4 -1.89 31.07 -24.24
N SER A 5 -2.93 31.81 -24.63
CA SER A 5 -4.30 31.34 -24.47
C SER A 5 -4.75 30.66 -25.77
N GLY A 6 -5.10 29.38 -25.66
CA GLY A 6 -5.58 28.57 -26.78
C GLY A 6 -7.08 28.29 -26.69
N ARG A 7 -7.74 28.12 -27.84
CA ARG A 7 -9.12 27.64 -27.94
C ARG A 7 -9.14 26.17 -28.28
N MET A 8 -9.78 25.36 -27.42
CA MET A 8 -9.71 23.91 -27.53
C MET A 8 -10.16 23.35 -28.88
N LEU A 9 -11.27 23.89 -29.42
CA LEU A 9 -11.76 23.43 -30.71
C LEU A 9 -10.92 24.02 -31.87
N ASN A 10 -10.81 25.32 -31.96
CA ASN A 10 -10.28 26.04 -33.13
C ASN A 10 -8.77 25.83 -33.33
N ASP A 11 -7.98 25.75 -32.24
CA ASP A 11 -6.53 25.71 -32.36
C ASP A 11 -5.96 24.27 -32.41
N TYR A 12 -6.70 23.30 -31.83
CA TYR A 12 -6.22 21.93 -31.71
C TYR A 12 -7.06 20.90 -32.46
N ILE A 13 -8.39 20.93 -32.31
CA ILE A 13 -9.29 19.90 -32.89
C ILE A 13 -9.65 20.22 -34.35
N GLU A 14 -9.98 21.47 -34.67
CA GLU A 14 -10.37 21.87 -36.02
C GLU A 14 -9.24 21.75 -37.05
N PRO A 15 -7.99 22.17 -36.79
CA PRO A 15 -6.95 22.18 -37.84
C PRO A 15 -6.72 20.80 -38.44
N ASN A 16 -6.69 20.76 -39.79
CA ASN A 16 -6.37 19.55 -40.55
C ASN A 16 -4.88 19.27 -40.51
N LYS A 17 -4.48 17.99 -40.73
CA LYS A 17 -3.10 17.51 -40.74
C LYS A 17 -2.37 17.58 -39.41
N LYS A 18 -3.12 17.58 -38.31
CA LYS A 18 -2.58 17.44 -36.98
C LYS A 18 -3.04 16.12 -36.36
N GLN A 19 -2.15 15.47 -35.60
CA GLN A 19 -2.47 14.30 -34.78
C GLN A 19 -1.89 14.47 -33.40
N TYR A 20 -2.74 14.32 -32.39
CA TYR A 20 -2.33 14.35 -31.00
C TYR A 20 -2.26 12.92 -30.46
N CYS A 21 -1.08 12.53 -29.96
CA CYS A 21 -0.80 11.21 -29.44
C CYS A 21 -0.74 11.25 -27.90
N ILE A 22 -1.49 10.38 -27.25
CA ILE A 22 -1.34 10.12 -25.84
C ILE A 22 -0.30 9.02 -25.71
N PRO A 23 0.85 9.28 -25.06
CA PRO A 23 1.93 8.31 -24.98
C PRO A 23 1.61 7.19 -24.01
N VAL A 24 2.28 6.05 -24.15
CA VAL A 24 2.09 4.82 -23.33
C VAL A 24 2.37 5.02 -21.84
N PHE A 25 3.13 6.03 -21.47
CA PHE A 25 3.40 6.35 -20.09
C PHE A 25 2.28 7.14 -19.39
N GLN A 26 1.31 7.66 -20.14
CA GLN A 26 0.13 8.31 -19.57
C GLN A 26 -0.87 7.26 -19.09
N ARG A 27 -1.69 7.63 -18.09
CA ARG A 27 -2.77 6.75 -17.63
C ARG A 27 -3.85 6.60 -18.68
N ASP A 28 -4.54 5.47 -18.62
CA ASP A 28 -5.73 5.22 -19.42
C ASP A 28 -6.81 6.29 -19.16
N TYR A 29 -7.77 6.40 -20.05
CA TYR A 29 -8.89 7.29 -19.90
C TYR A 29 -9.74 6.86 -18.68
N ALA A 30 -9.96 7.80 -17.74
CA ALA A 30 -10.53 7.50 -16.43
C ALA A 30 -11.62 8.48 -15.95
N TRP A 31 -12.08 9.42 -16.79
CA TRP A 31 -13.16 10.31 -16.41
C TRP A 31 -14.46 9.55 -16.23
N THR A 32 -15.17 9.88 -15.15
CA THR A 32 -16.45 9.28 -14.78
C THR A 32 -17.61 10.10 -15.32
N GLU A 33 -18.84 9.60 -15.15
CA GLU A 33 -20.09 10.30 -15.48
C GLU A 33 -20.14 11.70 -14.89
N GLU A 34 -19.71 11.88 -13.63
CA GLU A 34 -19.74 13.19 -12.94
C GLU A 34 -18.92 14.25 -13.69
N GLN A 35 -17.68 13.90 -14.11
CA GLN A 35 -16.81 14.82 -14.84
C GLN A 35 -17.33 15.11 -16.25
N CYS A 36 -17.86 14.09 -16.92
CA CYS A 36 -18.47 14.25 -18.25
C CYS A 36 -19.70 15.14 -18.20
N THR A 37 -20.58 14.93 -17.23
CA THR A 37 -21.80 15.74 -17.04
C THR A 37 -21.44 17.17 -16.72
N LYS A 38 -20.49 17.40 -15.82
CA LYS A 38 -20.01 18.73 -15.47
C LYS A 38 -19.43 19.47 -16.69
N LEU A 39 -18.59 18.82 -17.48
CA LEU A 39 -18.05 19.43 -18.70
C LEU A 39 -19.15 19.80 -19.68
N PHE A 40 -20.15 18.93 -19.84
CA PHE A 40 -21.29 19.20 -20.72
C PHE A 40 -22.11 20.41 -20.23
N GLU A 41 -22.41 20.50 -18.95
CA GLU A 41 -23.08 21.64 -18.32
C GLU A 41 -22.29 22.94 -18.48
N ASP A 42 -20.99 22.92 -18.30
CA ASP A 42 -20.10 24.06 -18.49
C ASP A 42 -20.09 24.53 -19.94
N ILE A 43 -20.12 23.62 -20.90
CA ILE A 43 -20.24 23.93 -22.35
C ILE A 43 -21.58 24.59 -22.66
N VAL A 44 -22.70 24.02 -22.20
CA VAL A 44 -24.03 24.60 -22.40
C VAL A 44 -24.13 25.96 -21.72
N MET A 45 -23.53 26.12 -20.55
CA MET A 45 -23.52 27.41 -19.84
C MET A 45 -22.68 28.46 -20.59
N ALA A 46 -21.52 28.09 -21.16
CA ALA A 46 -20.66 28.95 -21.95
C ALA A 46 -21.41 29.47 -23.20
N TYR A 47 -22.17 28.60 -23.86
CA TYR A 47 -23.07 28.98 -24.96
C TYR A 47 -24.15 29.96 -24.49
N LYS A 48 -24.95 29.60 -23.47
CA LYS A 48 -26.07 30.41 -22.97
C LYS A 48 -25.64 31.80 -22.47
N LYS A 49 -24.45 31.91 -21.88
CA LYS A 49 -23.92 33.20 -21.37
C LYS A 49 -23.07 33.97 -22.38
N ASP A 50 -22.80 33.41 -23.52
CA ASP A 50 -21.91 33.97 -24.56
C ASP A 50 -20.53 34.41 -23.98
N ARG A 51 -19.90 33.54 -23.14
CA ARG A 51 -18.65 33.85 -22.46
C ARG A 51 -17.66 32.70 -22.57
N PRO A 52 -16.35 33.02 -22.72
CA PRO A 52 -15.32 32.00 -22.65
C PRO A 52 -15.36 31.26 -21.31
N HIS A 53 -15.12 29.94 -21.38
CA HIS A 53 -14.99 29.08 -20.22
C HIS A 53 -13.56 28.48 -20.16
N PHE A 54 -12.85 28.75 -19.07
CA PHE A 54 -11.50 28.22 -18.88
C PHE A 54 -11.54 26.76 -18.44
N CYS A 55 -10.95 25.86 -19.25
CA CYS A 55 -10.97 24.43 -19.01
C CYS A 55 -9.62 23.84 -18.52
N GLY A 56 -8.66 24.68 -18.09
CA GLY A 56 -7.37 24.27 -17.53
C GLY A 56 -6.20 24.36 -18.54
N SER A 57 -5.09 23.69 -18.25
CA SER A 57 -3.90 23.67 -19.11
C SER A 57 -3.99 22.62 -20.22
N PHE A 58 -3.33 22.87 -21.34
CA PHE A 58 -3.06 21.90 -22.40
C PHE A 58 -1.58 21.95 -22.76
N VAL A 59 -0.84 20.90 -22.40
CA VAL A 59 0.61 20.84 -22.56
C VAL A 59 0.95 19.78 -23.56
N TYR A 60 1.73 20.17 -24.58
CA TYR A 60 2.13 19.26 -25.65
C TYR A 60 3.50 19.62 -26.22
N ALA A 61 4.13 18.64 -26.85
CA ALA A 61 5.40 18.79 -27.54
C ALA A 61 5.33 18.24 -28.98
N PRO A 62 6.10 18.78 -29.94
CA PRO A 62 6.21 18.18 -31.26
C PRO A 62 6.85 16.79 -31.18
N LEU A 63 6.23 15.81 -31.86
CA LEU A 63 6.75 14.43 -31.90
C LEU A 63 7.51 14.18 -33.22
N SER A 64 6.83 14.19 -34.33
CA SER A 64 7.40 14.01 -35.67
C SER A 64 6.35 14.28 -36.73
N SER A 65 6.77 14.67 -37.92
CA SER A 65 5.88 14.75 -39.08
C SER A 65 6.02 13.51 -39.93
N LYS A 66 4.95 12.73 -40.08
CA LYS A 66 4.86 11.56 -40.96
C LYS A 66 3.74 11.72 -41.95
N LYS A 67 3.97 11.40 -43.23
CA LYS A 67 2.96 11.47 -44.30
C LYS A 67 2.21 12.82 -44.32
N HIS A 68 2.94 13.93 -44.12
CA HIS A 68 2.40 15.29 -44.08
C HIS A 68 1.38 15.56 -42.93
N ILE A 69 1.39 14.75 -41.88
CA ILE A 69 0.65 15.01 -40.63
C ILE A 69 1.66 15.40 -39.57
N ASP A 70 1.46 16.54 -38.94
CA ASP A 70 2.24 16.99 -37.79
C ASP A 70 1.71 16.31 -36.54
N SER A 71 2.56 15.47 -35.94
CA SER A 71 2.21 14.73 -34.72
C SER A 71 2.74 15.45 -33.48
N TYR A 72 1.91 15.50 -32.46
CA TYR A 72 2.21 16.09 -31.16
C TYR A 72 1.95 15.07 -30.06
N ILE A 73 2.79 15.05 -29.05
CA ILE A 73 2.60 14.26 -27.84
C ILE A 73 1.91 15.11 -26.79
N ILE A 74 0.81 14.61 -26.22
CA ILE A 74 0.12 15.29 -25.13
C ILE A 74 0.82 14.95 -23.80
N ILE A 75 1.20 15.98 -23.05
CA ILE A 75 1.87 15.86 -21.75
C ILE A 75 0.89 16.11 -20.60
N ASP A 76 -0.03 17.07 -20.78
CA ASP A 76 -1.15 17.30 -19.86
C ASP A 76 -2.41 17.70 -20.62
N GLY A 77 -3.58 17.43 -20.05
CA GLY A 77 -4.89 17.73 -20.67
C GLY A 77 -5.49 16.55 -21.46
N GLN A 78 -4.86 15.40 -21.47
CA GLN A 78 -5.29 14.20 -22.21
C GLN A 78 -6.72 13.75 -21.90
N GLN A 79 -7.13 13.75 -20.64
CA GLN A 79 -8.47 13.32 -20.23
C GLN A 79 -9.55 14.25 -20.85
N ARG A 80 -9.33 15.57 -20.77
CA ARG A 80 -10.23 16.57 -21.37
C ARG A 80 -10.29 16.48 -22.88
N PHE A 81 -9.12 16.32 -23.52
CA PHE A 81 -9.05 16.19 -24.97
C PHE A 81 -9.79 14.93 -25.44
N THR A 82 -9.59 13.80 -24.79
CA THR A 82 -10.31 12.55 -25.09
C THR A 82 -11.81 12.70 -24.87
N THR A 83 -12.22 13.35 -23.77
CA THR A 83 -13.64 13.58 -23.47
C THR A 83 -14.31 14.45 -24.51
N LEU A 84 -13.65 15.56 -24.94
CA LEU A 84 -14.17 16.39 -26.03
C LEU A 84 -14.27 15.63 -27.34
N TYR A 85 -13.32 14.75 -27.61
CA TYR A 85 -13.31 13.92 -28.82
C TYR A 85 -14.50 12.93 -28.83
N ILE A 86 -14.81 12.32 -27.67
CA ILE A 86 -15.99 11.45 -27.48
C ILE A 86 -17.29 12.25 -27.61
N LEU A 87 -17.35 13.44 -27.00
CA LEU A 87 -18.52 14.33 -27.08
C LEU A 87 -18.81 14.77 -28.53
N ILE A 88 -17.81 15.17 -29.31
CA ILE A 88 -17.97 15.56 -30.70
C ILE A 88 -18.48 14.37 -31.55
N LYS A 89 -18.01 13.14 -31.25
CA LYS A 89 -18.55 11.94 -31.88
C LYS A 89 -20.03 11.75 -31.56
N ALA A 90 -20.42 11.93 -30.31
CA ALA A 90 -21.82 11.83 -29.89
C ALA A 90 -22.68 12.92 -30.53
N LEU A 91 -22.17 14.14 -30.66
CA LEU A 91 -22.86 15.23 -31.41
C LEU A 91 -23.05 14.89 -32.87
N ALA A 92 -22.02 14.37 -33.55
CA ALA A 92 -22.11 13.98 -34.96
C ALA A 92 -23.12 12.83 -35.17
N ASP A 93 -23.22 11.90 -34.24
CA ASP A 93 -24.19 10.81 -34.31
C ASP A 93 -25.63 11.24 -33.92
N SER A 94 -25.77 12.35 -33.21
CA SER A 94 -27.06 12.95 -32.82
C SER A 94 -27.56 14.03 -33.79
N ALA A 95 -26.81 14.33 -34.84
CA ALA A 95 -27.20 15.36 -35.81
C ALA A 95 -28.36 14.87 -36.73
N ASP A 96 -29.38 15.69 -36.89
CA ASP A 96 -30.60 15.37 -37.66
C ASP A 96 -30.40 15.41 -39.19
N ASN A 97 -29.32 16.01 -39.67
CA ASN A 97 -29.07 16.16 -41.08
C ASN A 97 -27.59 15.88 -41.43
N ASP A 98 -27.35 15.44 -42.68
CA ASP A 98 -26.03 15.03 -43.16
C ASP A 98 -25.03 16.20 -43.17
N ARG A 99 -25.45 17.43 -43.39
CA ARG A 99 -24.58 18.61 -43.43
C ARG A 99 -23.93 18.88 -42.07
N ASP A 100 -24.72 18.86 -41.01
CA ASP A 100 -24.23 19.10 -39.65
C ASP A 100 -23.37 17.92 -39.17
N LYS A 101 -23.78 16.70 -39.55
CA LYS A 101 -23.01 15.49 -39.28
C LYS A 101 -21.62 15.53 -39.95
N GLU A 102 -21.54 15.88 -41.24
CA GLU A 102 -20.27 16.01 -41.93
C GLU A 102 -19.41 17.14 -41.37
N ALA A 103 -20.03 18.28 -40.99
CA ALA A 103 -19.30 19.37 -40.35
C ALA A 103 -18.64 18.95 -39.03
N LEU A 104 -19.37 18.24 -38.16
CA LEU A 104 -18.84 17.72 -36.90
C LEU A 104 -17.80 16.60 -37.11
N GLN A 105 -17.97 15.74 -38.10
CA GLN A 105 -16.99 14.68 -38.41
C GLN A 105 -15.63 15.24 -38.84
N ARG A 106 -15.56 16.43 -39.44
CA ARG A 106 -14.29 17.11 -39.79
C ARG A 106 -13.40 17.40 -38.58
N TYR A 107 -14.00 17.53 -37.40
CA TYR A 107 -13.23 17.67 -36.15
C TYR A 107 -12.55 16.40 -35.70
N LEU A 108 -13.05 15.21 -36.13
CA LEU A 108 -12.54 13.92 -35.70
C LEU A 108 -11.46 13.35 -36.64
N TYR A 109 -11.50 13.74 -37.93
CA TYR A 109 -10.66 13.14 -38.95
C TYR A 109 -9.79 14.14 -39.69
N ASN A 110 -8.56 13.73 -40.02
CA ASN A 110 -7.71 14.40 -40.97
C ASN A 110 -8.23 14.08 -42.37
N GLU A 111 -8.59 15.10 -43.18
CA GLU A 111 -9.07 14.90 -44.51
C GLU A 111 -7.89 14.74 -45.52
N ASP A 112 -7.96 13.71 -46.33
CA ASP A 112 -7.13 13.53 -47.52
C ASP A 112 -8.05 13.41 -48.76
N LYS A 113 -8.54 14.56 -49.22
CA LYS A 113 -9.58 14.69 -50.28
C LYS A 113 -9.20 13.96 -51.60
N PHE A 114 -7.94 13.60 -51.76
CA PHE A 114 -7.46 13.01 -53.01
C PHE A 114 -6.70 11.68 -52.78
N ASP A 115 -6.76 11.12 -51.55
CA ASP A 115 -6.00 9.94 -51.16
C ASP A 115 -4.50 9.98 -51.52
N ARG A 116 -3.94 11.21 -51.55
CA ARG A 116 -2.56 11.45 -52.00
C ARG A 116 -1.52 10.90 -51.05
N TYR A 117 -1.88 10.73 -49.79
CA TYR A 117 -0.95 10.37 -48.71
C TYR A 117 -1.11 8.93 -48.24
N GLY A 118 -2.14 8.20 -48.73
CA GLY A 118 -2.39 6.81 -48.34
C GLY A 118 -2.53 6.64 -46.84
N LEU A 119 -3.36 7.48 -46.18
CA LEU A 119 -3.57 7.43 -44.73
C LEU A 119 -4.35 6.17 -44.38
N ASP A 120 -3.80 5.38 -43.45
CA ASP A 120 -4.53 4.29 -42.82
C ASP A 120 -5.57 4.84 -41.84
N GLU A 121 -6.53 4.00 -41.40
CA GLU A 121 -7.59 4.38 -40.50
C GLU A 121 -7.09 5.05 -39.20
N LYS A 122 -5.94 4.59 -38.67
CA LYS A 122 -5.32 5.14 -37.46
C LYS A 122 -4.71 6.52 -37.70
N SER A 123 -4.13 6.74 -38.88
CA SER A 123 -3.52 8.02 -39.24
C SER A 123 -4.58 9.07 -39.60
N LYS A 124 -5.80 8.67 -39.97
CA LYS A 124 -6.91 9.58 -40.23
C LYS A 124 -7.42 10.24 -38.98
N LEU A 125 -7.39 9.58 -37.81
CA LEU A 125 -7.86 10.16 -36.55
C LEU A 125 -6.93 11.27 -36.07
N LYS A 126 -7.50 12.38 -35.56
CA LYS A 126 -6.73 13.48 -34.98
C LYS A 126 -6.27 13.20 -33.55
N LEU A 127 -6.90 12.23 -32.86
CA LEU A 127 -6.47 11.71 -31.57
C LEU A 127 -6.04 10.25 -31.68
N LYS A 128 -4.85 9.95 -31.19
CA LYS A 128 -4.33 8.59 -30.99
C LYS A 128 -4.13 8.36 -29.49
N PRO A 129 -5.05 7.68 -28.79
CA PRO A 129 -4.91 7.40 -27.37
C PRO A 129 -3.92 6.25 -27.11
N VAL A 130 -3.69 5.96 -25.82
CA VAL A 130 -2.94 4.74 -25.38
C VAL A 130 -3.60 3.48 -25.93
N LYS A 131 -2.81 2.41 -26.06
CA LYS A 131 -3.18 1.19 -26.78
C LYS A 131 -4.50 0.56 -26.33
N THR A 132 -4.75 0.46 -25.03
CA THR A 132 -6.00 -0.10 -24.45
C THR A 132 -7.24 0.72 -24.82
N ASP A 133 -7.12 2.04 -24.79
CA ASP A 133 -8.19 2.96 -25.15
C ASP A 133 -8.35 3.09 -26.67
N ASN A 134 -7.24 2.90 -27.42
CA ASN A 134 -7.21 3.07 -28.87
C ASN A 134 -8.14 2.09 -29.59
N ASP A 135 -8.20 0.85 -29.16
CA ASP A 135 -9.07 -0.16 -29.80
C ASP A 135 -10.55 0.17 -29.58
N GLN A 136 -10.93 0.64 -28.38
CA GLN A 136 -12.28 1.09 -28.10
C GLN A 136 -12.64 2.35 -28.90
N LEU A 137 -11.72 3.32 -28.94
CA LEU A 137 -11.94 4.56 -29.70
C LEU A 137 -12.08 4.29 -31.19
N LEU A 138 -11.23 3.43 -31.79
CA LEU A 138 -11.31 3.03 -33.18
C LEU A 138 -12.64 2.36 -33.52
N LEU A 139 -13.13 1.46 -32.65
CA LEU A 139 -14.43 0.82 -32.84
C LEU A 139 -15.59 1.82 -32.71
N LEU A 140 -15.50 2.74 -31.76
CA LEU A 140 -16.48 3.83 -31.62
C LEU A 140 -16.51 4.73 -32.85
N MET A 141 -15.34 5.17 -33.31
CA MET A 141 -15.23 6.07 -34.48
C MET A 141 -15.72 5.40 -35.76
N SER A 142 -15.45 4.11 -35.94
CA SER A 142 -15.93 3.35 -37.11
C SER A 142 -17.40 2.94 -37.04
N GLY A 143 -18.13 3.27 -35.97
CA GLY A 143 -19.52 2.85 -35.76
C GLY A 143 -19.69 1.35 -35.49
N LYS A 144 -18.60 0.64 -35.16
CA LYS A 144 -18.60 -0.82 -34.93
C LYS A 144 -18.55 -1.20 -33.46
N ILE A 145 -18.68 -0.23 -32.56
CA ILE A 145 -18.58 -0.46 -31.11
C ILE A 145 -19.61 -1.48 -30.59
N GLU A 146 -20.79 -1.54 -31.23
CA GLU A 146 -21.83 -2.53 -30.89
C GLU A 146 -21.41 -3.98 -31.16
N GLN A 147 -20.42 -4.20 -32.04
CA GLN A 147 -19.88 -5.51 -32.37
C GLN A 147 -18.92 -6.02 -31.26
N MET A 148 -18.48 -5.14 -30.37
CA MET A 148 -17.65 -5.53 -29.22
C MET A 148 -18.48 -6.27 -28.18
N ASP A 149 -17.91 -7.33 -27.61
CA ASP A 149 -18.50 -8.04 -26.46
C ASP A 149 -18.81 -7.03 -25.34
N LYS A 150 -20.01 -7.15 -24.77
CA LYS A 150 -20.46 -6.24 -23.68
C LYS A 150 -19.49 -6.21 -22.49
N SER A 151 -18.83 -7.33 -22.21
CA SER A 151 -17.83 -7.43 -21.15
C SER A 151 -16.54 -6.64 -21.41
N ARG A 152 -16.29 -6.24 -22.66
CA ARG A 152 -15.10 -5.48 -23.09
C ARG A 152 -15.41 -4.02 -23.38
N ARG A 153 -16.66 -3.57 -23.26
CA ARG A 153 -17.06 -2.17 -23.40
C ARG A 153 -16.61 -1.41 -22.17
N GLY A 154 -15.53 -0.65 -22.32
CA GLY A 154 -14.92 0.11 -21.22
C GLY A 154 -15.52 1.50 -21.05
N ILE A 155 -14.77 2.35 -20.35
CA ILE A 155 -15.20 3.68 -19.92
C ILE A 155 -15.44 4.64 -21.11
N ILE A 156 -14.74 4.49 -22.24
CA ILE A 156 -14.95 5.31 -23.46
C ILE A 156 -16.37 5.11 -23.99
N TYR A 157 -16.82 3.86 -24.09
CA TYR A 157 -18.19 3.54 -24.54
C TYR A 157 -19.24 4.04 -23.53
N HIS A 158 -18.98 3.84 -22.24
CA HIS A 158 -19.89 4.32 -21.19
C HIS A 158 -20.09 5.83 -21.27
N ASN A 159 -19.00 6.59 -21.37
CA ASN A 159 -19.05 8.06 -21.46
C ASN A 159 -19.67 8.55 -22.78
N TYR A 160 -19.47 7.83 -23.88
CA TYR A 160 -20.19 8.10 -25.12
C TYR A 160 -21.72 7.97 -24.92
N MET A 161 -22.17 6.93 -24.26
CA MET A 161 -23.61 6.74 -23.98
C MET A 161 -24.17 7.82 -23.04
N ILE A 162 -23.38 8.27 -22.05
CA ILE A 162 -23.74 9.41 -21.20
C ILE A 162 -23.95 10.66 -22.06
N PHE A 163 -23.02 10.98 -22.96
CA PHE A 163 -23.17 12.13 -23.85
C PHE A 163 -24.36 12.01 -24.78
N MET A 164 -24.61 10.82 -25.35
CA MET A 164 -25.82 10.59 -26.14
C MET A 164 -27.08 10.90 -25.35
N GLN A 165 -27.15 10.52 -24.08
CA GLN A 165 -28.30 10.82 -23.20
C GLN A 165 -28.40 12.32 -22.87
N LEU A 166 -27.29 12.98 -22.53
CA LEU A 166 -27.26 14.41 -22.22
C LEU A 166 -27.65 15.26 -23.42
N ILE A 167 -27.15 14.94 -24.62
CA ILE A 167 -27.50 15.61 -25.87
C ILE A 167 -29.00 15.44 -26.13
N LYS A 168 -29.51 14.20 -26.01
CA LYS A 168 -30.94 13.95 -26.21
C LYS A 168 -31.79 14.77 -25.25
N SER A 169 -31.47 14.81 -23.97
CA SER A 169 -32.18 15.60 -22.97
C SER A 169 -32.14 17.08 -23.32
N PHE A 170 -30.98 17.62 -23.74
CA PHE A 170 -30.85 19.02 -24.16
C PHE A 170 -31.71 19.36 -25.39
N LEU A 171 -31.76 18.46 -26.38
CA LEU A 171 -32.59 18.67 -27.58
C LEU A 171 -34.09 18.62 -27.24
N GLU A 172 -34.50 17.79 -26.29
CA GLU A 172 -35.91 17.68 -25.85
C GLU A 172 -36.37 18.84 -24.98
N GLU A 173 -35.47 19.62 -24.35
CA GLU A 173 -35.84 20.82 -23.54
C GLU A 173 -36.51 21.93 -24.36
N SER A 174 -36.17 22.07 -25.62
CA SER A 174 -36.77 23.09 -26.52
C SER A 174 -36.60 22.70 -27.98
N SER A 175 -37.63 22.91 -28.79
CA SER A 175 -37.59 22.73 -30.24
C SER A 175 -36.60 23.66 -30.97
N ALA A 176 -36.13 24.72 -30.30
CA ALA A 176 -35.10 25.62 -30.80
C ALA A 176 -33.66 25.08 -30.56
N ASN A 177 -33.47 24.07 -29.69
CA ASN A 177 -32.17 23.52 -29.38
C ASN A 177 -31.64 22.66 -30.55
N SER A 178 -30.36 22.76 -30.81
CA SER A 178 -29.68 21.97 -31.84
C SER A 178 -28.28 21.51 -31.36
N VAL A 179 -27.74 20.51 -32.03
CA VAL A 179 -26.35 20.02 -31.74
C VAL A 179 -25.31 21.12 -31.99
N LEU A 180 -25.58 22.07 -32.90
CA LEU A 180 -24.69 23.18 -33.20
C LEU A 180 -24.56 24.15 -32.02
N MET A 181 -25.59 24.34 -31.20
CA MET A 181 -25.51 25.19 -30.00
C MET A 181 -24.51 24.62 -28.98
N ILE A 182 -24.43 23.30 -28.88
CA ILE A 182 -23.42 22.65 -28.03
C ILE A 182 -22.04 22.84 -28.65
N ASN A 183 -21.91 22.70 -29.98
CA ASN A 183 -20.65 22.97 -30.69
C ASN A 183 -20.17 24.41 -30.49
N ASP A 184 -21.04 25.39 -30.60
CA ASP A 184 -20.73 26.81 -30.33
C ASP A 184 -20.27 27.02 -28.89
N GLY A 185 -20.79 26.22 -27.94
CA GLY A 185 -20.31 26.18 -26.57
C GLY A 185 -18.91 25.61 -26.45
N ILE A 186 -18.56 24.55 -27.21
CA ILE A 186 -17.20 23.99 -27.24
C ILE A 186 -16.20 25.02 -27.81
N GLU A 187 -16.60 25.84 -28.81
CA GLU A 187 -15.76 26.92 -29.35
C GLU A 187 -15.37 27.97 -28.31
N LYS A 188 -16.17 28.09 -27.22
CA LYS A 188 -15.89 29.02 -26.12
C LYS A 188 -14.98 28.46 -25.05
N LEU A 189 -14.56 27.17 -25.15
CA LEU A 189 -13.60 26.59 -24.25
C LEU A 189 -12.18 27.10 -24.53
N ILE A 190 -11.57 27.72 -23.53
CA ILE A 190 -10.21 28.23 -23.58
C ILE A 190 -9.32 27.47 -22.58
N CYS A 191 -8.05 27.31 -22.94
CA CYS A 191 -7.05 26.68 -22.09
C CYS A 191 -5.77 27.52 -22.00
N ALA A 192 -4.95 27.27 -21.01
CA ALA A 192 -3.55 27.71 -21.01
C ALA A 192 -2.79 26.80 -21.98
N ASP A 193 -2.43 27.35 -23.15
CA ASP A 193 -1.64 26.67 -24.16
C ASP A 193 -0.15 26.68 -23.79
N ILE A 194 0.42 25.50 -23.58
CA ILE A 194 1.81 25.33 -23.21
C ILE A 194 2.48 24.40 -24.22
N ARG A 195 3.14 24.99 -25.20
CA ARG A 195 3.93 24.23 -26.15
C ARG A 195 5.38 24.13 -25.67
N LEU A 196 5.87 22.90 -25.53
CA LEU A 196 7.25 22.64 -25.19
C LEU A 196 8.11 22.57 -26.45
N ASP A 197 9.34 23.06 -26.33
CA ASP A 197 10.38 22.92 -27.34
C ASP A 197 11.31 21.74 -26.99
N THR A 198 12.20 21.35 -27.91
CA THR A 198 13.11 20.21 -27.73
C THR A 198 14.08 20.35 -26.55
N ASP A 199 14.36 21.59 -26.13
CA ASP A 199 15.29 21.91 -25.04
C ASP A 199 14.59 22.00 -23.67
N ASP A 200 13.27 21.92 -23.63
CA ASP A 200 12.51 21.96 -22.40
C ASP A 200 12.49 20.61 -21.69
N ASN A 201 12.64 20.61 -20.36
CA ASN A 201 12.49 19.41 -19.55
C ASN A 201 11.01 19.08 -19.36
N ALA A 202 10.47 18.30 -20.27
CA ALA A 202 9.04 17.91 -20.28
C ALA A 202 8.63 17.23 -18.96
N GLN A 203 9.51 16.46 -18.35
CA GLN A 203 9.24 15.75 -17.10
C GLN A 203 9.09 16.70 -15.91
N GLU A 204 10.01 17.67 -15.76
CA GLU A 204 9.92 18.66 -14.68
C GLU A 204 8.65 19.52 -14.80
N ILE A 205 8.30 19.89 -16.04
CA ILE A 205 7.09 20.66 -16.32
C ILE A 205 5.84 19.83 -16.00
N PHE A 206 5.82 18.56 -16.39
CA PHE A 206 4.75 17.63 -16.07
C PHE A 206 4.55 17.47 -14.55
N GLU A 207 5.63 17.28 -13.80
CA GLU A 207 5.59 17.16 -12.33
C GLU A 207 4.98 18.40 -11.67
N ARG A 208 5.38 19.60 -12.13
CA ARG A 208 4.88 20.87 -11.59
C ARG A 208 3.40 21.11 -11.89
N ILE A 209 2.96 20.81 -13.10
CA ILE A 209 1.55 21.02 -13.52
C ILE A 209 0.63 20.04 -12.79
N ASN A 210 0.99 18.77 -12.69
CA ASN A 210 0.19 17.76 -12.00
C ASN A 210 0.08 17.97 -10.49
N SER A 211 0.94 18.81 -9.90
CA SER A 211 0.79 19.20 -8.48
C SER A 211 -0.49 19.97 -8.17
N THR A 212 -1.16 20.55 -9.19
CA THR A 212 -2.35 21.40 -9.05
C THR A 212 -3.66 20.74 -9.54
N GLY A 213 -3.58 19.54 -10.17
CA GLY A 213 -4.72 18.81 -10.74
C GLY A 213 -5.17 17.59 -9.93
N ILE A 214 -5.86 16.64 -10.60
CA ILE A 214 -6.15 15.32 -10.02
C ILE A 214 -4.80 14.62 -9.79
N LYS A 215 -4.49 14.35 -8.52
CA LYS A 215 -3.21 13.73 -8.15
C LYS A 215 -3.04 12.38 -8.84
N LEU A 216 -1.92 12.22 -9.52
CA LEU A 216 -1.48 10.93 -10.05
C LEU A 216 -1.09 9.98 -8.91
N GLY A 217 -1.34 8.69 -9.10
CA GLY A 217 -0.82 7.65 -8.22
C GLY A 217 0.71 7.57 -8.26
N LEU A 218 1.31 6.97 -7.25
CA LEU A 218 2.76 6.79 -7.20
C LEU A 218 3.27 6.00 -8.42
N ALA A 219 2.57 4.93 -8.77
CA ALA A 219 2.90 4.10 -9.93
C ALA A 219 2.89 4.90 -11.25
N ASP A 220 1.93 5.80 -11.43
CA ASP A 220 1.85 6.67 -12.62
C ASP A 220 3.05 7.61 -12.71
N LEU A 221 3.43 8.22 -11.57
CA LEU A 221 4.59 9.11 -11.50
C LEU A 221 5.90 8.37 -11.83
N ILE A 222 6.06 7.14 -11.30
CA ILE A 222 7.24 6.30 -11.56
C ILE A 222 7.27 5.87 -13.03
N ARG A 223 6.15 5.41 -13.59
CA ARG A 223 6.05 5.07 -15.02
C ARG A 223 6.46 6.22 -15.91
N ASN A 224 5.92 7.40 -15.62
CA ASN A 224 6.24 8.60 -16.39
C ASN A 224 7.72 8.96 -16.27
N TYR A 225 8.29 8.86 -15.07
CA TYR A 225 9.71 9.14 -14.86
C TYR A 225 10.63 8.25 -15.72
N ILE A 226 10.33 6.95 -15.78
CA ILE A 226 11.16 5.99 -16.53
C ILE A 226 10.93 6.12 -18.04
N LEU A 227 9.68 6.24 -18.51
CA LEU A 227 9.35 6.10 -19.93
C LEU A 227 9.35 7.41 -20.69
N MET A 228 9.08 8.58 -20.04
CA MET A 228 8.88 9.84 -20.78
C MET A 228 10.09 10.27 -21.58
N THR A 229 11.30 10.02 -21.10
CA THR A 229 12.56 10.42 -21.73
C THR A 229 13.18 9.36 -22.63
N ASP A 230 12.60 8.15 -22.69
CA ASP A 230 13.13 7.05 -23.47
C ASP A 230 12.67 7.10 -24.94
N THR A 231 13.55 6.74 -25.86
CA THR A 231 13.23 6.66 -27.30
C THR A 231 12.48 5.38 -27.67
N ASP A 232 12.54 4.36 -26.82
CA ASP A 232 11.96 3.03 -27.03
C ASP A 232 10.76 2.73 -26.08
N GLN A 233 9.99 3.78 -25.79
CA GLN A 233 8.90 3.77 -24.81
C GLN A 233 7.90 2.64 -25.02
N GLU A 234 7.48 2.37 -26.27
CA GLU A 234 6.47 1.37 -26.58
C GLU A 234 6.97 -0.04 -26.24
N ARG A 235 8.22 -0.37 -26.61
CA ARG A 235 8.83 -1.66 -26.27
C ARG A 235 8.97 -1.85 -24.76
N LEU A 236 9.56 -0.87 -24.07
CA LEU A 236 9.79 -0.92 -22.63
C LEU A 236 8.46 -1.04 -21.86
N TYR A 237 7.43 -0.35 -22.30
CA TYR A 237 6.10 -0.47 -21.73
C TYR A 237 5.52 -1.88 -21.94
N GLU A 238 5.54 -2.40 -23.16
CA GLU A 238 4.95 -3.70 -23.49
C GLU A 238 5.69 -4.88 -22.85
N GLU A 239 7.03 -4.86 -22.87
CA GLU A 239 7.85 -5.95 -22.35
C GLU A 239 7.87 -6.00 -20.83
N TYR A 240 7.87 -4.84 -20.15
CA TYR A 240 8.07 -4.78 -18.71
C TYR A 240 6.87 -4.21 -17.95
N TRP A 241 6.51 -2.94 -18.21
CA TRP A 241 5.54 -2.22 -17.38
C TRP A 241 4.15 -2.83 -17.43
N LEU A 242 3.66 -3.18 -18.60
CA LEU A 242 2.35 -3.81 -18.79
C LEU A 242 2.24 -5.12 -17.99
N THR A 243 3.33 -5.90 -17.94
CA THR A 243 3.36 -7.11 -17.11
C THR A 243 3.28 -6.78 -15.63
N VAL A 244 4.00 -5.76 -15.14
CA VAL A 244 3.93 -5.30 -13.75
C VAL A 244 2.52 -4.85 -13.40
N GLN A 245 1.89 -4.05 -14.26
CA GLN A 245 0.53 -3.54 -14.07
C GLN A 245 -0.52 -4.65 -14.05
N ASN A 246 -0.36 -5.68 -14.87
CA ASN A 246 -1.26 -6.84 -14.89
C ASN A 246 -1.09 -7.73 -13.66
N LEU A 247 0.12 -7.85 -13.12
CA LEU A 247 0.40 -8.61 -11.89
C LEU A 247 -0.17 -7.90 -10.67
N LEU A 248 -0.02 -6.57 -10.60
CA LEU A 248 -0.31 -5.77 -9.42
C LEU A 248 -1.25 -4.61 -9.80
N PRO A 249 -2.56 -4.85 -9.92
CA PRO A 249 -3.49 -3.80 -10.36
C PRO A 249 -3.68 -2.72 -9.29
N ASP A 250 -3.89 -1.49 -9.73
CA ASP A 250 -4.33 -0.33 -8.96
C ASP A 250 -3.54 -0.08 -7.64
N LYS A 251 -4.27 -0.01 -6.52
CA LYS A 251 -3.71 0.28 -5.19
C LYS A 251 -2.63 -0.72 -4.75
N LEU A 252 -2.67 -1.95 -5.26
CA LEU A 252 -1.65 -2.95 -4.93
C LEU A 252 -0.29 -2.58 -5.52
N LEU A 253 -0.27 -1.95 -6.68
CA LEU A 253 0.95 -1.46 -7.33
C LEU A 253 1.58 -0.30 -6.54
N ASP A 254 0.77 0.63 -6.02
CA ASP A 254 1.28 1.71 -5.16
C ASP A 254 1.86 1.14 -3.85
N ASN A 255 1.18 0.17 -3.22
CA ASN A 255 1.68 -0.50 -2.02
C ASN A 255 3.00 -1.23 -2.28
N PHE A 256 3.12 -1.92 -3.43
CA PHE A 256 4.36 -2.54 -3.85
C PHE A 256 5.50 -1.53 -3.93
N PHE A 257 5.30 -0.38 -4.56
CA PHE A 257 6.35 0.65 -4.65
C PHE A 257 6.74 1.20 -3.29
N ILE A 258 5.80 1.39 -2.36
CA ILE A 258 6.11 1.81 -1.00
C ILE A 258 7.01 0.77 -0.29
N ASP A 259 6.66 -0.52 -0.40
CA ASP A 259 7.43 -1.58 0.24
C ASP A 259 8.79 -1.78 -0.46
N TYR A 260 8.84 -1.75 -1.79
CA TYR A 260 10.08 -1.80 -2.58
C TYR A 260 11.05 -0.66 -2.18
N LEU A 261 10.55 0.57 -2.10
CA LEU A 261 11.36 1.73 -1.74
C LEU A 261 11.84 1.66 -0.28
N ASN A 262 11.01 1.17 0.64
CA ASN A 262 11.43 0.92 2.01
C ASN A 262 12.51 -0.17 2.11
N MET A 263 12.49 -1.18 1.23
CA MET A 263 13.54 -2.20 1.17
C MET A 263 14.86 -1.65 0.61
N LYS A 264 14.80 -0.66 -0.31
CA LYS A 264 15.97 -0.07 -0.97
C LYS A 264 16.59 1.11 -0.22
N SER A 265 15.83 1.83 0.58
CA SER A 265 16.27 3.07 1.24
C SER A 265 16.73 2.82 2.68
N ASP A 266 17.67 3.62 3.18
CA ASP A 266 18.14 3.53 4.56
C ASP A 266 17.09 4.00 5.58
N GLY A 267 16.35 5.08 5.27
CA GLY A 267 15.29 5.64 6.12
C GLY A 267 13.88 5.15 5.76
N PHE A 268 12.89 5.44 6.60
CA PHE A 268 11.49 5.17 6.27
C PHE A 268 10.99 6.07 5.15
N VAL A 269 10.39 5.44 4.13
CA VAL A 269 9.77 6.13 3.00
C VAL A 269 8.28 6.33 3.28
N LYS A 270 7.86 7.59 3.42
CA LYS A 270 6.43 7.98 3.50
C LYS A 270 5.79 7.95 2.12
N GLU A 271 4.49 7.73 2.07
CA GLU A 271 3.72 7.80 0.82
C GLU A 271 3.90 9.16 0.11
N SER A 272 3.88 10.27 0.87
CA SER A 272 4.06 11.63 0.33
C SER A 272 5.46 11.89 -0.26
N GLU A 273 6.48 11.12 0.14
CA GLU A 273 7.86 11.28 -0.30
C GLU A 273 8.35 10.14 -1.20
N ALA A 274 7.51 9.14 -1.43
CA ALA A 274 7.87 7.94 -2.14
C ALA A 274 8.40 8.22 -3.55
N TYR A 275 7.80 9.16 -4.27
CA TYR A 275 8.28 9.54 -5.59
C TYR A 275 9.68 10.18 -5.57
N LYS A 276 9.95 11.05 -4.58
CA LYS A 276 11.28 11.63 -4.37
C LYS A 276 12.32 10.54 -4.05
N SER A 277 11.94 9.62 -3.17
CA SER A 277 12.79 8.46 -2.82
C SER A 277 13.06 7.56 -4.02
N PHE A 278 12.08 7.36 -4.90
CA PHE A 278 12.29 6.62 -6.14
C PHE A 278 13.36 7.28 -7.03
N LYS A 279 13.27 8.58 -7.23
CA LYS A 279 14.28 9.33 -8.02
C LYS A 279 15.68 9.20 -7.40
N GLN A 280 15.77 9.23 -6.09
CA GLN A 280 17.04 9.03 -5.39
C GLN A 280 17.61 7.63 -5.62
N VAL A 281 16.80 6.59 -5.44
CA VAL A 281 17.19 5.18 -5.70
C VAL A 281 17.65 5.01 -7.15
N TYR A 282 16.92 5.60 -8.11
CA TYR A 282 17.26 5.54 -9.52
C TYR A 282 18.65 6.14 -9.82
N VAL A 283 18.91 7.35 -9.29
CA VAL A 283 20.15 8.07 -9.52
C VAL A 283 21.35 7.42 -8.82
N GLU A 284 21.19 7.09 -7.52
CA GLU A 284 22.26 6.48 -6.71
C GLU A 284 22.64 5.09 -7.20
N GLY A 285 21.65 4.32 -7.64
CA GLY A 285 21.84 2.98 -8.23
C GLY A 285 22.40 3.02 -9.65
N LYS A 286 22.55 4.22 -10.27
CA LYS A 286 23.02 4.41 -11.66
C LYS A 286 22.24 3.53 -12.66
N TYR A 287 20.92 3.47 -12.45
CA TYR A 287 20.06 2.71 -13.35
C TYR A 287 19.94 3.40 -14.73
N ASP A 288 19.87 2.60 -15.79
CA ASP A 288 19.18 2.98 -17.01
C ASP A 288 17.71 2.54 -16.94
N ASN A 289 16.89 3.01 -17.85
CA ASN A 289 15.45 2.77 -17.83
C ASN A 289 15.12 1.27 -17.90
N GLU A 290 15.79 0.52 -18.77
CA GLU A 290 15.51 -0.90 -18.95
C GLU A 290 15.92 -1.73 -17.74
N LYS A 291 17.09 -1.48 -17.15
CA LYS A 291 17.53 -2.16 -15.91
C LYS A 291 16.60 -1.86 -14.73
N MET A 292 16.13 -0.60 -14.61
CA MET A 292 15.15 -0.26 -13.58
C MET A 292 13.85 -1.04 -13.78
N LEU A 293 13.34 -1.13 -15.00
CA LEU A 293 12.12 -1.88 -15.32
C LEU A 293 12.30 -3.39 -15.09
N GLN A 294 13.47 -3.95 -15.42
CA GLN A 294 13.80 -5.35 -15.12
C GLN A 294 13.77 -5.62 -13.62
N GLU A 295 14.35 -4.74 -12.82
CA GLU A 295 14.36 -4.86 -11.37
C GLU A 295 12.95 -4.71 -10.79
N ILE A 296 12.17 -3.72 -11.25
CA ILE A 296 10.77 -3.54 -10.84
C ILE A 296 9.96 -4.80 -11.16
N LEU A 297 10.11 -5.36 -12.36
CA LEU A 297 9.41 -6.58 -12.76
C LEU A 297 9.81 -7.79 -11.90
N HIS A 298 11.09 -7.91 -11.56
CA HIS A 298 11.60 -8.97 -10.68
C HIS A 298 10.89 -8.93 -9.32
N TYR A 299 10.93 -7.79 -8.63
CA TYR A 299 10.30 -7.65 -7.31
C TYR A 299 8.76 -7.64 -7.37
N ALA A 300 8.16 -7.16 -8.47
CA ALA A 300 6.71 -7.25 -8.66
C ALA A 300 6.23 -8.70 -8.77
N LYS A 301 6.99 -9.59 -9.42
CA LYS A 301 6.69 -11.04 -9.44
C LYS A 301 6.77 -11.66 -8.06
N GLN A 302 7.78 -11.31 -7.25
CA GLN A 302 7.88 -11.77 -5.87
C GLN A 302 6.69 -11.24 -5.04
N TYR A 303 6.36 -9.95 -5.17
CA TYR A 303 5.24 -9.35 -4.46
C TYR A 303 3.89 -9.98 -4.83
N TYR A 304 3.71 -10.34 -6.10
CA TYR A 304 2.56 -11.12 -6.55
C TYR A 304 2.46 -12.46 -5.82
N VAL A 305 3.58 -13.18 -5.67
CA VAL A 305 3.64 -14.44 -4.91
C VAL A 305 3.26 -14.21 -3.44
N PHE A 306 3.74 -13.12 -2.82
CA PHE A 306 3.35 -12.79 -1.45
C PHE A 306 1.86 -12.52 -1.32
N CYS A 307 1.24 -11.88 -2.32
CA CYS A 307 -0.17 -11.53 -2.30
C CYS A 307 -1.12 -12.67 -2.70
N TYR A 308 -0.70 -13.56 -3.61
CA TYR A 308 -1.59 -14.55 -4.22
C TYR A 308 -1.08 -15.99 -4.09
N GLY A 309 0.21 -16.19 -3.87
CA GLY A 309 0.86 -17.49 -3.94
C GLY A 309 1.23 -17.88 -5.39
N SER A 310 1.90 -19.00 -5.55
CA SER A 310 2.22 -19.59 -6.85
C SER A 310 2.39 -21.10 -6.72
N SER A 311 1.94 -21.86 -7.72
CA SER A 311 2.11 -23.33 -7.79
C SER A 311 3.58 -23.76 -7.73
N ASP A 312 4.50 -22.91 -8.17
CA ASP A 312 5.93 -23.22 -8.29
C ASP A 312 6.62 -23.44 -6.95
N PHE A 313 6.10 -22.80 -5.88
CA PHE A 313 6.67 -22.90 -4.54
C PHE A 313 6.19 -24.11 -3.72
N GLY A 314 5.10 -24.80 -4.17
CA GLY A 314 4.55 -25.95 -3.48
C GLY A 314 3.67 -25.62 -2.28
N ALA A 315 3.07 -26.67 -1.66
CA ALA A 315 2.01 -26.51 -0.67
C ALA A 315 2.44 -25.81 0.61
N GLU A 316 3.61 -26.16 1.17
CA GLU A 316 4.09 -25.65 2.47
C GLU A 316 4.38 -24.15 2.43
N VAL A 317 5.09 -23.69 1.40
CA VAL A 317 5.38 -22.25 1.19
C VAL A 317 4.07 -21.47 1.02
N ASN A 318 3.18 -21.97 0.15
CA ASN A 318 1.89 -21.31 -0.11
C ASN A 318 0.99 -21.26 1.13
N LYS A 319 0.99 -22.32 1.96
CA LYS A 319 0.24 -22.37 3.22
C LYS A 319 0.73 -21.30 4.21
N ALA A 320 2.06 -21.16 4.36
CA ALA A 320 2.63 -20.15 5.24
C ALA A 320 2.34 -18.73 4.75
N LEU A 321 2.52 -18.45 3.44
CA LEU A 321 2.17 -17.15 2.85
C LEU A 321 0.67 -16.85 2.99
N ALA A 322 -0.21 -17.84 2.77
CA ALA A 322 -1.65 -17.69 2.95
C ALA A 322 -2.01 -17.35 4.41
N GLY A 323 -1.30 -17.95 5.38
CA GLY A 323 -1.45 -17.63 6.80
C GLY A 323 -1.10 -16.18 7.10
N LEU A 324 0.06 -15.71 6.63
CA LEU A 324 0.50 -14.32 6.79
C LEU A 324 -0.51 -13.33 6.16
N ARG A 325 -1.04 -13.63 4.97
CA ARG A 325 -2.07 -12.82 4.31
C ARG A 325 -3.38 -12.77 5.10
N LYS A 326 -3.91 -13.95 5.50
CA LYS A 326 -5.16 -14.03 6.27
C LYS A 326 -5.08 -13.26 7.59
N LEU A 327 -3.89 -13.21 8.18
CA LEU A 327 -3.60 -12.45 9.40
C LEU A 327 -3.17 -11.00 9.14
N LYS A 328 -3.15 -10.54 7.89
CA LYS A 328 -2.76 -9.18 7.45
C LYS A 328 -1.34 -8.78 7.90
N GLN A 329 -0.41 -9.74 7.91
CA GLN A 329 0.98 -9.50 8.31
C GLN A 329 1.85 -9.06 7.12
N THR A 330 1.47 -7.97 6.45
CA THR A 330 2.12 -7.51 5.21
C THR A 330 3.48 -6.85 5.45
N THR A 331 3.75 -6.34 6.64
CA THR A 331 5.06 -5.74 6.98
C THR A 331 6.24 -6.69 6.80
N VAL A 332 6.00 -8.01 6.88
CA VAL A 332 7.02 -9.03 6.65
C VAL A 332 7.56 -9.04 5.22
N TYR A 333 6.81 -8.47 4.25
CA TYR A 333 7.20 -8.43 2.83
C TYR A 333 8.54 -7.71 2.62
N LEU A 334 8.85 -6.70 3.45
CA LEU A 334 10.14 -6.00 3.43
C LEU A 334 11.33 -6.96 3.60
N PHE A 335 11.18 -7.96 4.46
CA PHE A 335 12.20 -8.99 4.66
C PHE A 335 12.12 -10.09 3.60
N LEU A 336 10.90 -10.45 3.17
CA LEU A 336 10.68 -11.55 2.22
C LEU A 336 11.30 -11.28 0.85
N PHE A 337 11.37 -10.05 0.37
CA PHE A 337 12.07 -9.73 -0.88
C PHE A 337 13.49 -10.30 -0.89
N ARG A 338 14.24 -10.10 0.20
CA ARG A 338 15.61 -10.56 0.32
C ARG A 338 15.72 -12.07 0.51
N VAL A 339 14.77 -12.68 1.21
CA VAL A 339 14.70 -14.14 1.41
C VAL A 339 14.41 -14.85 0.09
N PHE A 340 13.52 -14.27 -0.74
CA PHE A 340 13.20 -14.81 -2.06
C PHE A 340 14.35 -14.60 -3.05
N ASP A 341 15.09 -13.48 -2.99
CA ASP A 341 16.34 -13.33 -3.73
C ASP A 341 17.35 -14.43 -3.37
N ASP A 342 17.52 -14.75 -2.07
CA ASP A 342 18.41 -15.82 -1.63
C ASP A 342 17.93 -17.21 -2.12
N TYR A 343 16.62 -17.45 -2.18
CA TYR A 343 16.07 -18.67 -2.74
C TYR A 343 16.31 -18.77 -4.26
N GLU A 344 16.04 -17.72 -5.01
CA GLU A 344 16.25 -17.68 -6.47
C GLU A 344 17.72 -17.80 -6.85
N ASN A 345 18.62 -17.26 -6.02
CA ASN A 345 20.08 -17.41 -6.17
C ASN A 345 20.63 -18.75 -5.64
N GLY A 346 19.77 -19.66 -5.17
CA GLY A 346 20.17 -20.99 -4.69
C GLY A 346 20.93 -21.00 -3.36
N ILE A 347 20.90 -19.90 -2.59
CA ILE A 347 21.51 -19.82 -1.25
C ILE A 347 20.71 -20.67 -0.27
N ILE A 348 19.39 -20.67 -0.38
CA ILE A 348 18.49 -21.55 0.37
C ILE A 348 17.65 -22.39 -0.59
N ASN A 349 17.27 -23.59 -0.13
CA ASN A 349 16.36 -24.45 -0.88
C ASN A 349 14.91 -24.26 -0.45
N LYS A 350 13.97 -24.87 -1.18
CA LYS A 350 12.52 -24.77 -0.92
C LYS A 350 12.12 -25.19 0.51
N ASN A 351 12.75 -26.21 1.07
CA ASN A 351 12.43 -26.65 2.43
C ASN A 351 12.88 -25.61 3.47
N GLU A 352 14.03 -25.01 3.26
CA GLU A 352 14.52 -23.95 4.15
C GLU A 352 13.66 -22.67 4.04
N LEU A 353 13.26 -22.29 2.82
CA LEU A 353 12.29 -21.22 2.59
C LEU A 353 10.99 -21.49 3.35
N ALA A 354 10.44 -22.72 3.27
CA ALA A 354 9.23 -23.10 4.01
C ALA A 354 9.43 -22.99 5.53
N ARG A 355 10.57 -23.42 6.07
CA ARG A 355 10.90 -23.29 7.50
C ARG A 355 10.95 -21.83 7.95
N VAL A 356 11.61 -20.97 7.17
CA VAL A 356 11.67 -19.53 7.44
C VAL A 356 10.27 -18.92 7.48
N LEU A 357 9.43 -19.20 6.48
CA LEU A 357 8.06 -18.68 6.42
C LEU A 357 7.17 -19.20 7.56
N ASN A 358 7.28 -20.49 7.92
CA ASN A 358 6.56 -21.06 9.06
C ASN A 358 6.99 -20.45 10.38
N MET A 359 8.29 -20.17 10.56
CA MET A 359 8.81 -19.47 11.74
C MET A 359 8.22 -18.05 11.84
N LEU A 360 8.21 -17.28 10.75
CA LEU A 360 7.64 -15.92 10.71
C LEU A 360 6.13 -15.93 10.97
N LEU A 361 5.41 -16.93 10.46
CA LEU A 361 3.98 -17.14 10.74
C LEU A 361 3.75 -17.46 12.21
N SER A 362 4.53 -18.40 12.79
CA SER A 362 4.46 -18.77 14.22
C SER A 362 4.76 -17.57 15.12
N TYR A 363 5.80 -16.79 14.79
CA TYR A 363 6.11 -15.53 15.47
C TYR A 363 4.93 -14.55 15.44
N SER A 364 4.35 -14.34 14.27
CA SER A 364 3.20 -13.44 14.09
C SER A 364 1.98 -13.89 14.91
N ILE A 365 1.64 -15.18 14.86
CA ILE A 365 0.52 -15.75 15.62
C ILE A 365 0.72 -15.58 17.13
N ARG A 366 1.91 -15.93 17.65
CA ARG A 366 2.22 -15.79 19.08
C ARG A 366 2.05 -14.35 19.55
N ARG A 367 2.57 -13.39 18.81
CA ARG A 367 2.42 -11.97 19.12
C ARG A 367 0.97 -11.52 19.11
N LEU A 368 0.20 -11.91 18.09
CA LEU A 368 -1.22 -11.57 17.99
C LEU A 368 -2.03 -12.14 19.16
N VAL A 369 -1.77 -13.37 19.56
CA VAL A 369 -2.44 -14.02 20.71
C VAL A 369 -2.06 -13.34 22.01
N CYS A 370 -0.77 -13.05 22.21
CA CYS A 370 -0.24 -12.39 23.41
C CYS A 370 -0.46 -10.86 23.42
N GLU A 371 -1.10 -10.29 22.39
CA GLU A 371 -1.45 -8.87 22.28
C GLU A 371 -0.24 -7.93 22.28
N ILE A 372 0.90 -8.38 21.75
CA ILE A 372 2.07 -7.54 21.58
C ILE A 372 1.87 -6.58 20.40
N GLY A 373 2.06 -5.29 20.64
CA GLY A 373 1.89 -4.23 19.62
C GLY A 373 2.75 -4.45 18.37
N SER A 374 2.28 -3.99 17.22
CA SER A 374 2.91 -4.19 15.91
C SER A 374 3.72 -3.00 15.39
N ASN A 375 3.75 -1.88 16.12
CA ASN A 375 4.39 -0.63 15.69
C ASN A 375 5.90 -0.76 15.39
N THR A 376 6.60 -1.72 16.04
CA THR A 376 8.02 -1.99 15.79
C THR A 376 8.30 -2.94 14.62
N LEU A 377 7.29 -3.64 14.10
CA LEU A 377 7.51 -4.71 13.12
C LEU A 377 8.02 -4.19 11.76
N ARG A 378 7.59 -3.01 11.33
CA ARG A 378 8.05 -2.44 10.06
C ARG A 378 9.56 -2.17 10.11
N GLY A 379 10.05 -1.51 11.17
CA GLY A 379 11.47 -1.27 11.39
C GLY A 379 12.28 -2.56 11.56
N LEU A 380 11.73 -3.51 12.32
CA LEU A 380 12.35 -4.83 12.48
C LEU A 380 12.57 -5.50 11.12
N TYR A 381 11.51 -5.68 10.32
CA TYR A 381 11.61 -6.41 9.05
C TYR A 381 12.45 -5.68 8.00
N LYS A 382 12.45 -4.34 8.01
CA LYS A 382 13.30 -3.55 7.14
C LYS A 382 14.78 -3.80 7.38
N THR A 383 15.21 -3.85 8.65
CA THR A 383 16.62 -3.98 9.03
C THR A 383 17.05 -5.44 9.24
N LEU A 384 16.09 -6.36 9.35
CA LEU A 384 16.32 -7.76 9.74
C LEU A 384 17.37 -8.47 8.88
N TYR A 385 17.26 -8.32 7.55
CA TYR A 385 18.17 -9.01 6.64
C TYR A 385 19.63 -8.58 6.84
N GLY A 386 19.89 -7.27 6.92
CA GLY A 386 21.22 -6.74 7.21
C GLY A 386 21.74 -7.21 8.57
N ARG A 387 20.88 -7.14 9.61
CA ARG A 387 21.26 -7.53 10.99
C ARG A 387 21.63 -9.02 11.11
N VAL A 388 20.96 -9.90 10.37
CA VAL A 388 21.16 -11.36 10.47
C VAL A 388 22.25 -11.83 9.52
N PHE A 389 22.24 -11.33 8.27
CA PHE A 389 23.06 -11.87 7.17
C PHE A 389 24.16 -10.91 6.69
N GLU A 390 24.48 -9.87 7.44
CA GLU A 390 25.64 -8.99 7.19
C GLU A 390 26.93 -9.82 7.12
N GLN A 391 27.12 -10.77 8.04
CA GLN A 391 28.16 -11.77 7.97
C GLN A 391 27.70 -12.91 7.05
N LYS A 392 28.42 -13.11 5.92
CA LYS A 392 28.04 -14.09 4.90
C LYS A 392 27.99 -15.53 5.44
N GLU A 393 28.78 -15.84 6.46
CA GLU A 393 28.81 -17.13 7.14
C GLU A 393 27.46 -17.53 7.73
N ASN A 394 26.66 -16.56 8.16
CA ASN A 394 25.31 -16.77 8.69
C ASN A 394 24.35 -17.33 7.65
N LYS A 395 24.65 -17.19 6.35
CA LYS A 395 23.86 -17.79 5.28
C LYS A 395 24.05 -19.32 5.17
N ASN A 396 25.15 -19.87 5.70
CA ASN A 396 25.37 -21.31 5.75
C ASN A 396 24.49 -22.00 6.82
N THR A 397 24.03 -21.24 7.81
CA THR A 397 23.13 -21.66 8.90
C THR A 397 21.88 -20.80 8.91
N TYR A 398 21.27 -20.60 7.76
CA TYR A 398 20.27 -19.57 7.48
C TYR A 398 19.13 -19.52 8.49
N TYR A 399 18.44 -20.67 8.66
CA TYR A 399 17.36 -20.78 9.64
C TYR A 399 17.86 -20.59 11.08
N ASP A 400 18.98 -21.22 11.44
CA ASP A 400 19.55 -21.16 12.80
C ASP A 400 19.95 -19.70 13.13
N SER A 401 20.53 -18.98 12.17
CA SER A 401 20.85 -17.57 12.30
C SER A 401 19.61 -16.73 12.55
N LEU A 402 18.58 -16.90 11.73
CA LEU A 402 17.33 -16.14 11.85
C LEU A 402 16.64 -16.41 13.20
N VAL A 403 16.47 -17.66 13.60
CA VAL A 403 15.79 -17.99 14.85
C VAL A 403 16.62 -17.57 16.07
N SER A 404 17.96 -17.72 16.03
CA SER A 404 18.85 -17.22 17.08
C SER A 404 18.71 -15.72 17.28
N PHE A 405 18.61 -14.96 16.19
CA PHE A 405 18.37 -13.53 16.24
C PHE A 405 17.04 -13.20 16.94
N PHE A 406 15.95 -13.84 16.54
CA PHE A 406 14.63 -13.59 17.14
C PHE A 406 14.55 -13.99 18.62
N LEU A 407 15.22 -15.07 19.03
CA LEU A 407 15.28 -15.49 20.44
C LEU A 407 16.05 -14.51 21.34
N GLN A 408 16.89 -13.65 20.76
CA GLN A 408 17.63 -12.61 21.47
C GLN A 408 16.90 -11.24 21.46
N GLN A 409 15.74 -11.15 20.82
CA GLN A 409 14.95 -9.90 20.83
C GLN A 409 14.24 -9.73 22.17
N THR A 410 14.07 -8.45 22.55
CA THR A 410 13.43 -8.03 23.80
C THR A 410 12.30 -7.05 23.51
N SER A 411 11.60 -6.59 24.54
CA SER A 411 10.50 -5.61 24.44
C SER A 411 9.44 -6.03 23.42
N LYS A 412 8.96 -5.13 22.59
CA LYS A 412 7.92 -5.39 21.57
C LYS A 412 8.35 -6.33 20.45
N ASN A 413 9.63 -6.65 20.31
CA ASN A 413 10.14 -7.59 19.30
C ASN A 413 10.34 -9.03 19.81
N THR A 414 10.08 -9.28 21.09
CA THR A 414 10.25 -10.59 21.70
C THR A 414 9.37 -11.68 21.07
N ILE A 415 9.84 -12.93 21.13
CA ILE A 415 9.01 -14.11 20.87
C ILE A 415 8.36 -14.52 22.21
N PRO A 416 7.03 -14.53 22.32
CA PRO A 416 6.37 -15.11 23.49
C PRO A 416 6.81 -16.57 23.71
N SER A 417 7.15 -16.90 24.94
CA SER A 417 7.47 -18.29 25.32
C SER A 417 6.27 -19.22 25.13
N ASP A 418 6.50 -20.52 25.09
CA ASP A 418 5.44 -21.51 24.98
C ASP A 418 4.43 -21.39 26.11
N ASN A 419 4.88 -21.11 27.35
CA ASN A 419 4.01 -20.93 28.49
C ASN A 419 3.13 -19.68 28.39
N GLU A 420 3.70 -18.54 28.00
CA GLU A 420 2.96 -17.29 27.78
C GLU A 420 1.92 -17.46 26.67
N PHE A 421 2.32 -18.11 25.57
CA PHE A 421 1.45 -18.36 24.43
C PHE A 421 0.27 -19.26 24.78
N VAL A 422 0.55 -20.41 25.48
CA VAL A 422 -0.49 -21.36 25.92
C VAL A 422 -1.44 -20.72 26.93
N THR A 423 -0.92 -19.94 27.88
CA THR A 423 -1.76 -19.22 28.85
C THR A 423 -2.65 -18.20 28.15
N ALA A 424 -2.08 -17.42 27.24
CA ALA A 424 -2.85 -16.42 26.48
C ALA A 424 -3.94 -17.06 25.61
N LEU A 425 -3.67 -18.20 24.96
CA LEU A 425 -4.67 -18.96 24.20
C LEU A 425 -5.86 -19.42 25.07
N GLN A 426 -5.62 -19.75 26.33
CA GLN A 426 -6.66 -20.21 27.26
C GLN A 426 -7.50 -19.07 27.83
N GLU A 427 -6.89 -17.93 28.12
CA GLU A 427 -7.49 -16.88 28.94
C GLU A 427 -7.96 -15.64 28.17
N LYS A 428 -7.30 -15.32 27.02
CA LYS A 428 -7.58 -14.09 26.29
C LYS A 428 -8.89 -14.14 25.49
N ASN A 429 -9.46 -12.96 25.26
CA ASN A 429 -10.62 -12.80 24.38
C ASN A 429 -10.16 -12.93 22.89
N LEU A 430 -10.18 -14.15 22.38
CA LEU A 430 -9.79 -14.42 20.99
C LEU A 430 -10.86 -13.99 19.99
N TYR A 431 -12.13 -13.94 20.39
CA TYR A 431 -13.22 -13.54 19.50
C TYR A 431 -13.11 -12.09 19.04
N SER A 432 -12.56 -11.19 19.86
CA SER A 432 -12.31 -9.80 19.47
C SER A 432 -11.37 -9.68 18.26
N LYS A 433 -10.53 -10.70 18.01
CA LYS A 433 -9.63 -10.84 16.88
C LYS A 433 -10.17 -11.87 15.89
N ASN A 434 -11.33 -11.60 15.33
CA ASN A 434 -12.12 -12.55 14.54
C ASN A 434 -11.30 -13.29 13.47
N ALA A 435 -10.46 -12.59 12.70
CA ALA A 435 -9.63 -13.22 11.66
C ALA A 435 -8.62 -14.21 12.25
N LEU A 436 -7.96 -13.87 13.37
CA LEU A 436 -7.04 -14.75 14.08
C LEU A 436 -7.78 -15.95 14.67
N CYS A 437 -8.89 -15.72 15.37
CA CYS A 437 -9.69 -16.77 15.96
C CYS A 437 -10.16 -17.77 14.91
N LYS A 438 -10.76 -17.29 13.81
CA LYS A 438 -11.16 -18.15 12.69
C LYS A 438 -9.99 -18.92 12.11
N TYR A 439 -8.86 -18.25 11.89
CA TYR A 439 -7.65 -18.89 11.37
C TYR A 439 -7.17 -20.05 12.25
N LEU A 440 -7.11 -19.84 13.58
CA LEU A 440 -6.67 -20.87 14.53
C LEU A 440 -7.64 -22.05 14.59
N LEU A 441 -8.96 -21.80 14.64
CA LEU A 441 -9.97 -22.85 14.63
C LEU A 441 -9.94 -23.67 13.32
N CYS A 442 -9.79 -23.00 12.17
CA CYS A 442 -9.59 -23.69 10.89
C CYS A 442 -8.29 -24.50 10.85
N ALA A 443 -7.20 -23.98 11.43
CA ALA A 443 -5.93 -24.70 11.50
C ALA A 443 -6.02 -25.98 12.35
N ILE A 444 -6.80 -25.95 13.44
CA ILE A 444 -7.09 -27.12 14.27
C ILE A 444 -7.79 -28.21 13.45
N GLU A 445 -8.79 -27.87 12.65
CA GLU A 445 -9.52 -28.84 11.82
C GLU A 445 -8.64 -29.38 10.68
N ASN A 446 -7.81 -28.53 10.05
CA ASN A 446 -6.98 -28.89 8.91
C ASN A 446 -5.66 -29.60 9.29
N GLN A 447 -5.62 -30.35 10.39
CA GLN A 447 -4.48 -31.20 10.77
C GLN A 447 -4.39 -32.51 9.99
N GLY A 448 -5.51 -32.90 9.34
CA GLY A 448 -5.59 -34.14 8.59
C GLY A 448 -4.89 -34.11 7.23
N LYS A 449 -4.96 -35.22 6.49
CA LYS A 449 -4.42 -35.34 5.13
C LYS A 449 -5.21 -34.55 4.10
N GLU A 450 -6.50 -34.31 4.35
CA GLU A 450 -7.41 -33.56 3.49
C GLU A 450 -7.62 -32.16 4.05
N THR A 451 -7.56 -31.15 3.17
CA THR A 451 -7.88 -29.78 3.53
C THR A 451 -9.39 -29.61 3.47
N LEU A 452 -9.99 -29.31 4.60
CA LEU A 452 -11.42 -29.03 4.69
C LEU A 452 -11.72 -27.61 4.17
N ASP A 453 -12.82 -27.47 3.44
CA ASP A 453 -13.34 -26.16 3.09
C ASP A 453 -13.97 -25.51 4.33
N THR A 454 -13.22 -24.63 4.96
CA THR A 454 -13.65 -23.88 6.15
C THR A 454 -14.01 -22.42 5.84
N GLU A 455 -13.99 -22.01 4.57
CA GLU A 455 -14.22 -20.60 4.21
C GLU A 455 -15.66 -20.17 4.50
N ASN A 456 -16.62 -21.07 4.27
CA ASN A 456 -18.04 -20.85 4.52
C ASN A 456 -18.47 -21.05 5.98
N LEU A 457 -17.56 -21.48 6.86
CA LEU A 457 -17.85 -21.62 8.28
C LEU A 457 -17.69 -20.29 9.00
N SER A 458 -18.52 -20.07 10.02
CA SER A 458 -18.44 -18.92 10.93
C SER A 458 -18.07 -19.38 12.34
N ILE A 459 -17.55 -18.43 13.13
CA ILE A 459 -17.27 -18.69 14.55
C ILE A 459 -18.59 -18.72 15.31
N GLU A 460 -18.78 -19.76 16.12
CA GLU A 460 -19.93 -19.93 17.02
C GLU A 460 -19.49 -20.04 18.47
N HIS A 461 -20.32 -19.49 19.38
CA HIS A 461 -20.19 -19.63 20.81
C HIS A 461 -21.04 -20.81 21.30
N ILE A 462 -20.40 -21.83 21.88
CA ILE A 462 -21.12 -22.97 22.46
C ILE A 462 -22.00 -22.47 23.59
N MET A 463 -21.46 -21.79 24.61
CA MET A 463 -22.23 -21.00 25.58
C MET A 463 -22.67 -19.69 24.90
N PRO A 464 -23.97 -19.37 24.88
CA PRO A 464 -24.51 -18.24 24.12
C PRO A 464 -23.95 -16.86 24.53
N GLN A 465 -23.96 -15.92 23.57
CA GLN A 465 -23.53 -14.55 23.79
C GLN A 465 -24.55 -13.68 24.56
N ASN A 466 -25.81 -14.11 24.61
CA ASN A 466 -26.87 -13.36 25.30
C ASN A 466 -26.56 -13.23 26.77
N LYS A 467 -26.50 -11.99 27.27
CA LYS A 467 -26.25 -11.71 28.68
C LYS A 467 -27.37 -12.26 29.59
N ASN A 468 -28.60 -12.39 29.08
CA ASN A 468 -29.74 -12.98 29.74
C ASN A 468 -29.85 -14.45 29.36
N LEU A 469 -28.97 -15.27 29.89
CA LEU A 469 -28.99 -16.71 29.64
C LEU A 469 -30.30 -17.36 30.12
N SER A 470 -30.76 -18.39 29.40
CA SER A 470 -31.91 -19.20 29.81
C SER A 470 -31.66 -19.91 31.14
N MET A 471 -32.73 -20.25 31.86
CA MET A 471 -32.67 -20.97 33.14
C MET A 471 -31.83 -22.27 33.06
N SER A 472 -31.89 -22.95 31.91
CA SER A 472 -31.08 -24.17 31.70
C SER A 472 -29.60 -23.87 31.68
N TRP A 473 -29.18 -22.79 31.03
CA TRP A 473 -27.79 -22.34 31.01
C TRP A 473 -27.31 -21.84 32.36
N GLN A 474 -28.15 -21.03 33.08
CA GLN A 474 -27.81 -20.54 34.43
C GLN A 474 -27.57 -21.71 35.37
N LYS A 475 -28.48 -22.71 35.38
CA LYS A 475 -28.35 -23.90 36.24
C LYS A 475 -27.09 -24.69 35.89
N MET A 476 -26.73 -24.81 34.60
CA MET A 476 -25.55 -25.55 34.11
C MET A 476 -24.24 -24.87 34.54
N LEU A 477 -24.19 -23.54 34.51
CA LEU A 477 -23.02 -22.74 34.89
C LEU A 477 -22.87 -22.55 36.42
N GLY A 478 -23.94 -22.79 37.20
CA GLY A 478 -23.94 -22.70 38.66
C GLY A 478 -24.30 -21.33 39.21
N GLU A 479 -24.22 -21.18 40.52
CA GLU A 479 -24.64 -19.97 41.24
C GLU A 479 -23.93 -18.69 40.75
N ASN A 480 -22.66 -18.79 40.33
CA ASN A 480 -21.84 -17.68 39.85
C ASN A 480 -21.87 -17.58 38.30
N TRP A 481 -22.99 -17.95 37.68
CA TRP A 481 -23.08 -18.06 36.21
C TRP A 481 -22.72 -16.76 35.46
N GLN A 482 -23.02 -15.57 36.03
CA GLN A 482 -22.65 -14.29 35.40
C GLN A 482 -21.14 -14.15 35.28
N SER A 483 -20.40 -14.42 36.33
CA SER A 483 -18.92 -14.35 36.33
C SER A 483 -18.32 -15.40 35.43
N VAL A 484 -18.89 -16.61 35.38
CA VAL A 484 -18.48 -17.67 34.46
C VAL A 484 -18.74 -17.25 32.99
N HIS A 485 -19.92 -16.68 32.74
CA HIS A 485 -20.28 -16.19 31.43
C HIS A 485 -19.29 -15.10 30.93
N GLU A 486 -19.05 -14.08 31.75
CA GLU A 486 -18.16 -12.97 31.45
C GLU A 486 -16.73 -13.47 31.22
N LYS A 487 -16.21 -14.36 32.04
CA LYS A 487 -14.85 -14.86 31.97
C LYS A 487 -14.59 -15.74 30.74
N TYR A 488 -15.49 -16.66 30.42
CA TYR A 488 -15.22 -17.71 29.45
C TYR A 488 -15.87 -17.50 28.09
N LEU A 489 -16.79 -16.54 27.95
CA LEU A 489 -17.61 -16.34 26.75
C LEU A 489 -16.78 -16.31 25.48
N HIS A 490 -15.70 -15.53 25.46
CA HIS A 490 -14.90 -15.27 24.28
C HIS A 490 -13.54 -15.98 24.26
N THR A 491 -13.34 -16.93 25.17
CA THR A 491 -12.10 -17.73 25.23
C THR A 491 -12.15 -18.91 24.26
N LEU A 492 -10.98 -19.43 23.89
CA LEU A 492 -10.83 -20.56 22.97
C LEU A 492 -11.69 -21.76 23.39
N GLY A 493 -11.86 -22.00 24.70
CA GLY A 493 -12.65 -23.11 25.21
C GLY A 493 -14.11 -23.08 24.84
N ASN A 494 -14.69 -21.90 24.61
CA ASN A 494 -16.09 -21.72 24.26
C ASN A 494 -16.36 -21.51 22.76
N LEU A 495 -15.30 -21.35 21.95
CA LEU A 495 -15.42 -21.02 20.51
C LEU A 495 -15.32 -22.27 19.64
N THR A 496 -16.12 -22.32 18.57
CA THR A 496 -16.10 -23.40 17.56
C THR A 496 -16.43 -22.84 16.19
N LEU A 497 -16.47 -23.69 15.17
CA LEU A 497 -16.90 -23.35 13.82
C LEU A 497 -18.27 -23.99 13.52
N THR A 498 -19.06 -23.33 12.69
CA THR A 498 -20.35 -23.89 12.22
C THR A 498 -20.77 -23.29 10.88
N GLY A 499 -21.51 -24.07 10.08
CA GLY A 499 -22.26 -23.58 8.93
C GLY A 499 -23.67 -23.07 9.28
N TYR A 500 -24.14 -23.25 10.52
CA TYR A 500 -25.51 -22.99 10.96
C TYR A 500 -25.63 -21.93 12.07
N ASN A 501 -24.81 -20.92 12.02
CA ASN A 501 -24.72 -19.92 13.10
C ASN A 501 -26.07 -19.26 13.45
N SER A 502 -26.88 -18.91 12.43
CA SER A 502 -28.21 -18.32 12.63
C SER A 502 -29.21 -19.26 13.32
N GLU A 503 -28.98 -20.57 13.27
CA GLU A 503 -29.86 -21.58 13.87
C GLU A 503 -29.46 -21.96 15.30
N LEU A 504 -28.23 -21.65 15.72
CA LEU A 504 -27.71 -22.02 17.02
C LEU A 504 -28.11 -21.01 18.12
N GLY A 505 -27.79 -19.74 17.95
CA GLY A 505 -28.18 -18.63 18.82
C GLY A 505 -28.19 -18.97 20.32
N ASP A 506 -29.31 -18.71 20.99
CA ASP A 506 -29.50 -18.90 22.44
C ASP A 506 -30.05 -20.28 22.83
N LYS A 507 -30.01 -21.26 21.92
CA LYS A 507 -30.56 -22.60 22.18
C LYS A 507 -29.88 -23.30 23.36
N PRO A 508 -30.61 -24.20 24.08
CA PRO A 508 -30.03 -25.06 25.10
C PRO A 508 -28.86 -25.89 24.56
N PHE A 509 -27.94 -26.29 25.45
CA PHE A 509 -26.70 -26.98 25.08
C PHE A 509 -26.96 -28.26 24.22
N GLU A 510 -27.91 -29.10 24.62
CA GLU A 510 -28.24 -30.33 23.87
C GLU A 510 -28.66 -30.03 22.42
N LYS A 511 -29.46 -28.97 22.21
CA LYS A 511 -29.87 -28.56 20.85
C LYS A 511 -28.71 -27.96 20.04
N LYS A 512 -27.80 -27.26 20.68
CA LYS A 512 -26.58 -26.81 20.01
C LYS A 512 -25.68 -27.99 19.62
N LYS A 513 -25.56 -28.99 20.50
CA LYS A 513 -24.78 -30.19 20.26
C LYS A 513 -25.33 -30.99 19.07
N GLU A 514 -26.65 -31.22 19.02
CA GLU A 514 -27.32 -31.87 17.89
C GLU A 514 -27.00 -31.15 16.57
N LYS A 515 -27.06 -29.82 16.57
CA LYS A 515 -26.82 -29.02 15.36
C LYS A 515 -25.34 -28.97 14.95
N LEU A 516 -24.42 -28.95 15.91
CA LEU A 516 -22.99 -29.07 15.63
C LEU A 516 -22.63 -30.45 15.07
N GLU A 517 -23.35 -31.50 15.45
CA GLU A 517 -23.16 -32.84 14.90
C GLU A 517 -23.49 -32.92 13.40
N GLU A 518 -24.43 -32.13 12.91
CA GLU A 518 -24.74 -32.03 11.48
C GLU A 518 -23.56 -31.45 10.67
N THR A 519 -22.69 -30.70 11.29
CA THR A 519 -21.47 -30.10 10.69
C THR A 519 -20.20 -30.93 10.96
N ILE A 520 -20.32 -32.11 11.56
CA ILE A 520 -19.16 -32.92 12.03
C ILE A 520 -18.12 -33.23 10.95
N THR A 521 -18.53 -33.31 9.69
CA THR A 521 -17.63 -33.54 8.55
C THR A 521 -16.63 -32.41 8.36
N HIS A 522 -16.92 -31.22 8.88
CA HIS A 522 -16.06 -30.02 8.77
C HIS A 522 -15.42 -29.62 10.09
N ILE A 523 -15.91 -30.12 11.24
CA ILE A 523 -15.43 -29.73 12.58
C ILE A 523 -15.20 -30.93 13.50
N ALA A 524 -14.73 -32.04 12.97
CA ALA A 524 -14.56 -33.30 13.71
C ALA A 524 -13.68 -33.17 14.95
N VAL A 525 -12.55 -32.43 14.83
CA VAL A 525 -11.62 -32.19 15.94
C VAL A 525 -12.19 -31.26 16.99
N LEU A 526 -12.85 -30.15 16.57
CA LEU A 526 -13.49 -29.20 17.48
C LEU A 526 -14.73 -29.77 18.16
N TYR A 527 -15.50 -30.63 17.47
CA TYR A 527 -16.68 -31.29 18.01
C TYR A 527 -16.34 -32.41 18.99
N SER A 528 -15.17 -33.04 18.89
CA SER A 528 -14.77 -34.15 19.76
C SER A 528 -14.85 -33.83 21.26
N ASP A 529 -14.63 -32.58 21.64
CA ASP A 529 -14.72 -32.13 23.04
C ASP A 529 -16.15 -31.89 23.51
N VAL A 530 -17.10 -31.77 22.58
CA VAL A 530 -18.51 -31.44 22.86
C VAL A 530 -19.36 -32.70 22.84
N LYS A 531 -19.03 -33.64 21.99
CA LYS A 531 -19.79 -34.85 21.67
C LYS A 531 -20.32 -35.61 22.88
N ASP A 532 -19.41 -35.95 23.81
CA ASP A 532 -19.74 -36.84 24.96
C ASP A 532 -20.08 -36.05 26.23
N LYS A 533 -20.32 -34.72 26.11
CA LYS A 533 -20.68 -33.90 27.27
C LYS A 533 -22.19 -33.80 27.46
N SER A 534 -22.60 -33.96 28.71
CA SER A 534 -23.94 -33.66 29.16
C SER A 534 -24.08 -32.21 29.67
N GLU A 535 -22.98 -31.56 30.00
CA GLU A 535 -22.91 -30.21 30.54
C GLU A 535 -21.81 -29.41 29.88
N TRP A 536 -22.02 -28.08 29.77
CA TRP A 536 -21.05 -27.15 29.28
C TRP A 536 -20.77 -26.06 30.35
N ASN A 537 -19.94 -26.38 31.30
CA ASN A 537 -19.57 -25.55 32.44
C ASN A 537 -18.10 -25.09 32.34
N SER A 538 -17.64 -24.28 33.31
CA SER A 538 -16.29 -23.73 33.36
C SER A 538 -15.20 -24.82 33.24
N VAL A 539 -15.39 -25.95 33.93
CA VAL A 539 -14.41 -27.05 33.92
C VAL A 539 -14.26 -27.67 32.55
N ASN A 540 -15.37 -27.84 31.79
CA ASN A 540 -15.33 -28.38 30.45
C ASN A 540 -14.73 -27.38 29.45
N MET A 541 -15.02 -26.07 29.62
CA MET A 541 -14.42 -25.01 28.81
C MET A 541 -12.89 -24.90 29.05
N GLU A 542 -12.44 -24.95 30.30
CA GLU A 542 -11.01 -24.93 30.63
C GLU A 542 -10.24 -26.16 30.08
N LYS A 543 -10.81 -27.35 30.25
CA LYS A 543 -10.20 -28.57 29.71
C LYS A 543 -10.06 -28.51 28.18
N ARG A 544 -11.12 -28.01 27.51
CA ARG A 544 -11.09 -27.84 26.07
C ARG A 544 -10.08 -26.77 25.64
N ALA A 545 -10.07 -25.62 26.32
CA ALA A 545 -9.11 -24.55 26.03
C ALA A 545 -7.66 -25.06 26.11
N LYS A 546 -7.35 -25.82 27.16
CA LYS A 546 -6.03 -26.43 27.34
C LYS A 546 -5.66 -27.38 26.19
N ARG A 547 -6.55 -28.32 25.84
CA ARG A 547 -6.33 -29.25 24.73
C ARG A 547 -6.15 -28.54 23.38
N LEU A 548 -7.00 -27.56 23.08
CA LEU A 548 -6.90 -26.81 21.82
C LEU A 548 -5.63 -25.94 21.79
N ALA A 549 -5.21 -25.35 22.91
CA ALA A 549 -3.97 -24.61 23.02
C ALA A 549 -2.74 -25.50 22.78
N GLU A 550 -2.73 -26.73 23.30
CA GLU A 550 -1.67 -27.71 23.04
C GLU A 550 -1.58 -28.11 21.55
N ILE A 551 -2.73 -28.22 20.88
CA ILE A 551 -2.79 -28.45 19.42
C ILE A 551 -2.20 -27.25 18.67
N ILE A 552 -2.63 -26.04 18.99
CA ILE A 552 -2.13 -24.81 18.36
C ILE A 552 -0.61 -24.67 18.56
N LEU A 553 -0.11 -24.96 19.75
CA LEU A 553 1.32 -24.91 20.04
C LEU A 553 2.11 -25.85 19.12
N LYS A 554 1.58 -27.07 18.87
CA LYS A 554 2.21 -28.04 17.95
C LYS A 554 2.13 -27.62 16.48
N LEU A 555 1.07 -26.91 16.10
CA LEU A 555 0.89 -26.42 14.73
C LEU A 555 1.79 -25.23 14.41
N PHE A 556 2.11 -24.41 15.40
CA PHE A 556 2.89 -23.19 15.26
C PHE A 556 4.10 -23.15 16.21
N PRO A 557 5.03 -24.13 16.06
CA PRO A 557 6.21 -24.19 16.91
C PRO A 557 7.20 -23.09 16.56
N ILE A 558 8.08 -22.77 17.52
CA ILE A 558 9.35 -22.10 17.25
C ILE A 558 10.44 -23.17 17.44
N GLU A 559 10.94 -23.69 16.32
CA GLU A 559 12.01 -24.68 16.37
C GLU A 559 13.27 -24.03 16.94
N GLN A 560 13.94 -24.70 17.89
CA GLN A 560 15.19 -24.22 18.44
C GLN A 560 16.32 -24.34 17.40
N PRO A 561 17.28 -23.41 17.36
CA PRO A 561 18.41 -23.50 16.45
C PRO A 561 19.30 -24.67 16.84
N LYS A 562 19.81 -25.40 15.86
CA LYS A 562 20.81 -26.44 16.07
C LYS A 562 22.16 -25.85 16.49
N THR A 563 22.49 -24.71 15.87
CA THR A 563 23.66 -23.89 16.15
C THR A 563 23.22 -22.54 16.64
N LYS A 564 23.47 -22.22 17.91
CA LYS A 564 23.16 -20.93 18.49
C LYS A 564 24.17 -19.88 18.03
N ILE A 565 23.68 -18.78 17.46
CA ILE A 565 24.48 -17.66 16.96
C ILE A 565 24.24 -16.45 17.84
N GLU A 566 25.31 -15.82 18.31
CA GLU A 566 25.22 -14.61 19.14
C GLU A 566 25.31 -13.37 18.27
N PHE A 567 24.28 -12.51 18.38
CA PHE A 567 24.15 -11.24 17.64
C PHE A 567 24.46 -10.03 18.51
N THR A 568 24.64 -10.22 19.80
CA THR A 568 24.91 -9.15 20.77
C THR A 568 26.33 -9.28 21.31
N ASP A 569 27.10 -8.17 21.27
CA ASP A 569 28.33 -8.07 22.03
C ASP A 569 27.97 -8.14 23.54
N PRO A 570 28.48 -9.12 24.32
CA PRO A 570 28.10 -9.28 25.72
C PRO A 570 28.50 -8.09 26.60
N HIS A 571 29.40 -7.21 26.13
CA HIS A 571 29.80 -5.99 26.83
C HIS A 571 28.78 -4.85 26.68
N TYR A 572 27.93 -4.89 25.64
CA TYR A 572 26.88 -3.91 25.43
C TYR A 572 25.55 -4.40 26.03
N LYS A 573 24.90 -3.49 26.77
CA LYS A 573 23.57 -3.73 27.34
C LYS A 573 22.54 -2.80 26.72
N LEU A 574 21.29 -3.24 26.64
CA LEU A 574 20.17 -2.42 26.22
C LEU A 574 19.65 -1.58 27.39
N TYR A 575 19.35 -0.34 27.11
CA TYR A 575 18.79 0.65 28.03
C TYR A 575 17.57 1.33 27.39
N THR A 576 16.65 1.78 28.21
CA THR A 576 15.49 2.59 27.79
C THR A 576 15.72 4.06 28.16
N LEU A 577 14.80 4.94 27.78
CA LEU A 577 14.84 6.35 28.17
C LEU A 577 14.27 6.59 29.59
N ALA A 578 13.85 5.55 30.28
CA ALA A 578 13.21 5.67 31.61
C ALA A 578 14.15 6.28 32.65
N ASN A 579 15.44 5.91 32.64
CA ASN A 579 16.44 6.41 33.57
C ASN A 579 17.62 7.04 32.82
N PRO A 580 17.67 8.38 32.69
CA PRO A 580 18.75 9.09 31.98
C PRO A 580 20.15 8.87 32.55
N ASP A 581 20.28 8.60 33.85
CA ASP A 581 21.57 8.39 34.51
C ASP A 581 22.26 7.11 34.05
N ASP A 582 21.48 6.17 33.45
CA ASP A 582 22.03 4.96 32.85
C ASP A 582 23.03 5.22 31.71
N ALA A 583 22.99 6.40 31.08
CA ALA A 583 23.93 6.79 30.03
C ALA A 583 25.28 7.26 30.57
N THR A 584 25.38 7.60 31.86
CA THR A 584 26.58 8.20 32.46
C THR A 584 27.76 7.22 32.39
N TYR A 585 28.94 7.73 31.97
CA TYR A 585 30.17 6.94 31.78
C TYR A 585 30.03 5.71 30.86
N LYS A 586 29.17 5.81 29.83
CA LYS A 586 28.98 4.77 28.82
C LYS A 586 29.25 5.28 27.42
N THR A 587 29.61 4.35 26.54
CA THR A 587 29.71 4.57 25.10
C THR A 587 28.54 3.86 24.42
N VAL A 588 27.77 4.60 23.60
CA VAL A 588 26.69 4.07 22.79
C VAL A 588 27.24 3.56 21.44
N ASN A 589 26.63 2.51 20.89
CA ASN A 589 26.96 2.03 19.55
C ASN A 589 25.77 2.02 18.58
N TYR A 590 24.55 1.92 19.10
CA TYR A 590 23.33 2.09 18.30
C TYR A 590 22.13 2.41 19.19
N PHE A 591 21.08 2.87 18.57
CA PHE A 591 19.73 2.88 19.15
C PHE A 591 18.75 2.18 18.21
N GLU A 592 17.62 1.73 18.75
CA GLU A 592 16.48 1.23 17.99
C GLU A 592 15.28 2.12 18.31
N PHE A 593 14.66 2.64 17.26
CA PHE A 593 13.43 3.41 17.35
C PHE A 593 12.38 2.77 16.43
N LEU A 594 11.24 2.42 17.00
CA LEU A 594 10.18 1.66 16.32
C LEU A 594 10.70 0.39 15.61
N GLY A 595 11.71 -0.27 16.18
CA GLY A 595 12.34 -1.48 15.65
C GLY A 595 13.42 -1.25 14.59
N GLU A 596 13.61 -0.02 14.11
CA GLU A 596 14.71 0.32 13.21
C GLU A 596 15.97 0.62 14.01
N ARG A 597 17.08 -0.06 13.65
CA ARG A 597 18.39 0.17 14.27
C ARG A 597 19.15 1.24 13.51
N VAL A 598 19.67 2.21 14.25
CA VAL A 598 20.55 3.27 13.76
C VAL A 598 21.88 3.19 14.51
N ASN A 599 22.97 2.92 13.81
CA ASN A 599 24.30 2.90 14.39
C ASN A 599 24.76 4.35 14.65
N VAL A 600 25.34 4.57 15.83
CA VAL A 600 25.85 5.88 16.24
C VAL A 600 27.13 5.70 17.05
N SER A 601 28.02 6.69 16.96
CA SER A 601 29.30 6.69 17.67
C SER A 601 29.27 7.48 18.99
N SER A 602 28.19 8.25 19.21
CA SER A 602 28.06 9.11 20.39
C SER A 602 26.61 9.41 20.73
N PHE A 603 26.34 9.77 21.99
CA PHE A 603 25.01 10.24 22.42
C PHE A 603 24.57 11.54 21.71
N ALA A 604 25.52 12.41 21.35
CA ALA A 604 25.21 13.60 20.56
C ALA A 604 24.74 13.26 19.14
N GLU A 605 25.36 12.27 18.51
CA GLU A 605 24.93 11.76 17.22
C GLU A 605 23.54 11.09 17.33
N MET A 606 23.28 10.35 18.40
CA MET A 606 21.97 9.75 18.67
C MET A 606 20.87 10.82 18.76
N VAL A 607 21.11 11.95 19.45
CA VAL A 607 20.16 13.09 19.49
C VAL A 607 19.88 13.64 18.11
N ARG A 608 20.93 13.88 17.31
CA ARG A 608 20.78 14.43 15.94
C ARG A 608 20.02 13.48 15.02
N SER A 609 20.34 12.20 15.09
CA SER A 609 19.71 11.17 14.26
C SER A 609 18.24 11.01 14.58
N ILE A 610 17.86 10.90 15.87
CA ILE A 610 16.46 10.76 16.25
C ILE A 610 15.64 12.02 15.96
N ALA A 611 16.22 13.21 16.18
CA ALA A 611 15.55 14.47 15.83
C ALA A 611 15.28 14.56 14.32
N GLN A 612 16.24 14.15 13.49
CA GLN A 612 16.04 14.08 12.04
C GLN A 612 14.93 13.08 11.66
N ILE A 613 14.94 11.88 12.23
CA ILE A 613 13.92 10.85 11.98
C ILE A 613 12.53 11.37 12.35
N LEU A 614 12.39 12.00 13.52
CA LEU A 614 11.11 12.54 13.97
C LEU A 614 10.65 13.72 13.10
N TYR A 615 11.56 14.59 12.68
CA TYR A 615 11.28 15.66 11.73
C TYR A 615 10.81 15.10 10.38
N ASP A 616 11.48 14.09 9.88
CA ASP A 616 11.11 13.42 8.62
C ASP A 616 9.76 12.66 8.75
N MET A 617 9.40 12.20 9.94
CA MET A 617 8.09 11.56 10.22
C MET A 617 6.94 12.56 10.30
N ASP A 618 7.11 13.63 11.08
CA ASP A 618 6.16 14.73 11.23
C ASP A 618 6.91 16.00 11.59
N ASN A 619 7.11 16.86 10.62
CA ASN A 619 7.82 18.10 10.81
C ASN A 619 7.04 19.16 11.61
N SER A 620 5.72 19.05 11.68
CA SER A 620 4.84 20.07 12.26
C SER A 620 5.19 20.38 13.73
N ILE A 621 5.56 19.34 14.50
CA ILE A 621 5.89 19.48 15.93
C ILE A 621 7.20 20.25 16.12
N ILE A 622 8.26 19.86 15.43
CA ILE A 622 9.58 20.53 15.51
C ILE A 622 9.51 21.93 14.91
N ASP A 623 8.79 22.11 13.79
CA ASP A 623 8.53 23.43 13.20
C ASP A 623 7.83 24.37 14.19
N ASP A 624 6.82 23.88 14.88
CA ASP A 624 6.05 24.66 15.86
C ASP A 624 6.91 25.04 17.08
N MET A 625 7.71 24.09 17.56
CA MET A 625 8.66 24.32 18.65
C MET A 625 9.71 25.36 18.26
N ALA A 626 10.27 25.29 17.04
CA ALA A 626 11.26 26.24 16.54
C ALA A 626 10.67 27.65 16.37
N LYS A 627 9.41 27.77 15.88
CA LYS A 627 8.69 29.05 15.75
C LYS A 627 8.37 29.72 17.09
N LYS A 628 7.98 28.93 18.08
CA LYS A 628 7.56 29.41 19.40
C LYS A 628 8.70 29.52 20.40
N HIS A 629 9.93 29.09 20.02
CA HIS A 629 11.06 28.88 20.92
C HIS A 629 10.68 28.04 22.16
N GLU A 630 9.82 27.03 21.95
CA GLU A 630 9.29 26.20 23.01
C GLU A 630 10.34 25.19 23.48
N PRO A 631 10.59 25.08 24.80
CA PRO A 631 11.47 24.04 25.32
C PRO A 631 10.78 22.67 25.29
N LEU A 632 11.58 21.59 25.28
CA LEU A 632 11.08 20.24 25.48
C LEU A 632 10.50 20.08 26.91
N PRO A 633 9.57 19.13 27.13
CA PRO A 633 9.14 18.75 28.48
C PRO A 633 10.34 18.50 29.40
N GLU A 634 10.30 19.06 30.60
CA GLU A 634 11.39 18.95 31.60
C GLU A 634 12.69 19.65 31.18
N TRP A 635 12.66 20.56 30.19
CA TRP A 635 13.79 21.32 29.67
C TRP A 635 13.55 22.81 29.82
N THR A 636 14.58 23.63 29.98
CA THR A 636 14.43 25.06 30.26
C THR A 636 14.84 25.99 29.13
N THR A 637 15.53 25.45 28.12
CA THR A 637 16.04 26.25 26.99
C THR A 637 15.42 25.74 25.67
N PRO A 638 15.29 26.61 24.64
CA PRO A 638 14.81 26.14 23.33
C PRO A 638 15.65 25.01 22.80
N ALA A 639 14.97 23.97 22.32
CA ALA A 639 15.61 22.80 21.72
C ALA A 639 15.86 22.99 20.22
N PHE A 640 15.01 23.79 19.57
CA PHE A 640 15.04 24.07 18.14
C PHE A 640 14.86 25.56 17.86
N SER A 641 15.49 26.06 16.77
CA SER A 641 15.35 27.45 16.29
C SER A 641 15.57 27.52 14.79
N TYR A 642 14.97 28.51 14.13
CA TYR A 642 15.31 28.88 12.75
C TYR A 642 16.59 29.72 12.67
N GLU A 643 17.05 30.32 13.79
CA GLU A 643 18.25 31.11 13.90
C GLU A 643 19.34 30.27 14.56
N GLU A 644 20.57 30.38 14.02
CA GLU A 644 21.72 29.58 14.48
C GLU A 644 22.10 29.93 15.92
N ASP A 645 22.00 31.20 16.29
CA ASP A 645 22.27 31.72 17.63
C ASP A 645 21.12 31.50 18.63
N GLY A 646 19.95 31.04 18.15
CA GLY A 646 18.78 30.71 18.97
C GLY A 646 18.90 29.42 19.78
N VAL A 647 19.95 28.62 19.57
CA VAL A 647 20.18 27.34 20.26
C VAL A 647 21.64 27.16 20.64
N ARG A 648 21.89 26.34 21.67
CA ARG A 648 23.24 26.03 22.14
C ARG A 648 23.95 25.05 21.21
N ASN A 649 25.21 25.34 20.81
CA ASN A 649 26.01 24.49 19.93
C ASN A 649 25.18 23.97 18.73
N PRO A 650 24.76 24.87 17.82
CA PRO A 650 23.79 24.59 16.79
C PRO A 650 24.26 23.51 15.83
N PHE A 651 23.33 22.61 15.46
CA PHE A 651 23.48 21.65 14.38
C PHE A 651 22.26 21.76 13.46
N LYS A 652 22.48 22.00 12.18
CA LYS A 652 21.40 22.16 11.20
C LYS A 652 20.83 20.82 10.79
N LEU A 653 19.51 20.65 10.92
CA LEU A 653 18.81 19.49 10.39
C LEU A 653 18.84 19.49 8.85
N ARG A 654 18.80 18.31 8.25
CA ARG A 654 18.81 18.15 6.79
C ARG A 654 17.48 18.58 6.19
N ASN A 655 17.53 19.09 4.96
CA ASN A 655 16.34 19.46 4.18
C ASN A 655 15.43 20.55 4.79
N CYS A 656 15.91 21.30 5.78
CA CYS A 656 15.18 22.40 6.39
C CYS A 656 16.13 23.50 6.90
N ASN A 657 15.55 24.59 7.42
CA ASN A 657 16.30 25.71 8.02
C ASN A 657 16.21 25.72 9.56
N ILE A 658 16.14 24.55 10.19
CA ILE A 658 16.05 24.42 11.64
C ILE A 658 17.38 23.93 12.20
N TYR A 659 17.79 24.58 13.28
CA TYR A 659 18.95 24.22 14.08
C TYR A 659 18.48 23.55 15.38
N ILE A 660 19.14 22.46 15.74
CA ILE A 660 18.94 21.73 17.00
C ILE A 660 20.06 22.06 17.97
N SER A 661 19.71 22.23 19.23
CA SER A 661 20.66 22.40 20.33
C SER A 661 21.42 21.10 20.60
N THR A 662 22.77 21.20 20.70
CA THR A 662 23.66 20.06 20.97
C THR A 662 24.71 20.36 22.03
N GLY A 663 25.69 19.49 22.24
CA GLY A 663 26.80 19.70 23.19
C GLY A 663 26.42 19.35 24.62
N TYR A 664 25.60 18.34 24.82
CA TYR A 664 25.12 17.88 26.12
C TYR A 664 25.90 16.67 26.64
N SER A 665 25.86 16.44 27.96
CA SER A 665 26.33 15.19 28.56
C SER A 665 25.50 14.00 28.11
N ALA A 666 25.98 12.79 28.28
CA ALA A 666 25.23 11.58 27.89
C ALA A 666 23.86 11.50 28.53
N SER A 667 23.75 11.74 29.84
CA SER A 667 22.46 11.76 30.55
C SER A 667 21.53 12.88 30.06
N ALA A 668 22.09 14.08 29.77
CA ALA A 668 21.29 15.17 29.22
C ALA A 668 20.81 14.88 27.79
N CYS A 669 21.58 14.15 26.98
CA CYS A 669 21.13 13.64 25.68
C CYS A 669 19.92 12.70 25.83
N ILE A 670 19.92 11.82 26.83
CA ILE A 670 18.76 10.94 27.11
C ILE A 670 17.54 11.74 27.56
N PHE A 671 17.73 12.76 28.41
CA PHE A 671 16.63 13.67 28.78
C PHE A 671 16.06 14.39 27.56
N PHE A 672 16.94 14.87 26.66
CA PHE A 672 16.50 15.52 25.43
C PHE A 672 15.64 14.60 24.55
N ILE A 673 16.13 13.37 24.31
CA ILE A 673 15.41 12.38 23.52
C ILE A 673 14.08 11.99 24.20
N ARG A 674 14.08 11.82 25.52
CA ARG A 674 12.86 11.55 26.30
C ARG A 674 11.82 12.68 26.15
N GLY A 675 12.26 13.94 26.15
CA GLY A 675 11.40 15.08 25.89
C GLY A 675 10.80 15.06 24.50
N LEU A 676 11.59 14.71 23.47
CA LEU A 676 11.10 14.52 22.11
C LEU A 676 10.08 13.40 22.01
N MET A 677 10.37 12.21 22.57
CA MET A 677 9.44 11.09 22.57
C MET A 677 8.08 11.47 23.16
N LYS A 678 8.08 12.21 24.29
CA LYS A 678 6.85 12.69 24.92
C LYS A 678 6.06 13.67 24.02
N LYS A 679 6.76 14.57 23.29
CA LYS A 679 6.11 15.51 22.37
C LYS A 679 5.46 14.82 21.19
N TYR A 680 6.03 13.72 20.72
CA TYR A 680 5.52 12.88 19.64
C TYR A 680 4.64 11.73 20.12
N GLU A 681 4.30 11.69 21.42
CA GLU A 681 3.44 10.68 22.04
C GLU A 681 3.94 9.23 21.91
N PHE A 682 5.27 9.03 21.86
CA PHE A 682 5.91 7.72 21.87
C PHE A 682 6.20 7.24 23.30
N ASP A 683 6.17 5.90 23.48
CA ASP A 683 6.51 5.26 24.75
C ASP A 683 8.03 5.25 24.97
N ILE A 684 8.47 5.85 26.08
CA ILE A 684 9.90 6.00 26.42
C ILE A 684 10.58 4.70 26.85
N SER A 685 9.83 3.65 27.12
CA SER A 685 10.34 2.36 27.59
C SER A 685 10.30 1.28 26.52
N GLU A 686 9.40 1.45 25.52
CA GLU A 686 9.11 0.41 24.57
C GLU A 686 9.40 0.80 23.12
N ASP A 687 9.19 2.08 22.72
CA ASP A 687 9.39 2.52 21.34
C ASP A 687 10.81 2.94 21.05
N PHE A 688 11.64 3.17 22.10
CA PHE A 688 13.04 3.55 21.97
C PHE A 688 13.92 2.77 22.96
N VAL A 689 14.97 2.14 22.45
CA VAL A 689 16.03 1.52 23.26
C VAL A 689 17.38 1.90 22.68
N TYR A 690 18.42 1.96 23.50
CA TYR A 690 19.78 2.17 23.04
C TYR A 690 20.74 1.16 23.65
N SER A 691 21.79 0.85 22.92
CA SER A 691 22.82 -0.11 23.31
C SER A 691 24.08 0.62 23.73
N ALA A 692 24.53 0.37 24.96
CA ALA A 692 25.71 1.05 25.50
C ALA A 692 26.53 0.13 26.41
N LYS A 693 27.85 0.38 26.49
CA LYS A 693 28.77 -0.29 27.40
C LYS A 693 29.50 0.70 28.29
N PRO A 694 29.92 0.32 29.50
CA PRO A 694 30.78 1.13 30.34
C PRO A 694 32.06 1.55 29.61
N ASN A 695 32.47 2.80 29.77
CA ASN A 695 33.78 3.23 29.32
C ASN A 695 34.84 2.42 30.08
N ASN A 696 35.86 1.93 29.40
CA ASN A 696 37.02 1.35 30.06
C ASN A 696 37.71 2.49 30.85
N ILE A 697 37.36 2.61 32.12
CA ILE A 697 38.10 3.49 33.02
C ILE A 697 39.41 2.73 33.28
N SER A 698 40.47 3.14 32.64
CA SER A 698 41.83 2.82 33.11
C SER A 698 41.94 3.34 34.52
N ILE A 699 41.78 2.48 35.51
CA ILE A 699 42.15 2.79 36.89
C ILE A 699 43.68 2.87 36.87
N ASN A 700 44.21 4.10 36.72
CA ASN A 700 45.61 4.38 37.07
C ASN A 700 45.74 4.51 38.57
#